data_f12154fcb3d5c9df7482dfa79dbf5b1e
#
_entry.id   f12154fcb3d5c9df7482dfa79dbf5b1e
#
_cell.length_a   1.000
_cell.length_b   1.000
_cell.length_c   1.000
_cell.angle_alpha   90.00
_cell.angle_beta   90.00
_cell.angle_gamma   90.00
#
_symmetry.space_group_name_H-M   'P 1'
#
loop_
_entity.id
_entity.type
_entity.pdbx_description
1 polymer ?
#
loop_
_entity_poly.entity_id
_entity_poly.type
_entity_poly.pdbx_seq_one_letter_code
_entity_poly.pdbx_strand_id
1 'polypeptide(L)'
;MKKGLRSCFIVVLVLIGFFIVGAAVAFFSNLCPPQGPWPMFPWCARSTTTHLSSNPEPTESIKQFTPSKVDIYGRVLFKDPQEWTMNGNIFAFGPIVGTHIGWIHELQSHGAKAFSNISTWNSLMAKTPEELPLELKDSYLKDFDGEPIYQQGILFLNILDPAYQNWIKNAIEADIDGGTDGITIDEHQGMVQALWTGEGPCDQYSLDGFKDYLKNKYTEGELKSQGVDQIDTFNYCQYIEEQNYKEQYKNDRSKVPFVDDYLHYLYSASDTALQNLVEHARQYASQKGRTLVFGANWEPLDRLDEAKLYDQLDLFIFEHDWFPPWRNDPGYYTFPAGSPVSPAMKYAIGRGKTAVTMFIIQDARELSSQGLYAGTQLVNHQFAESYANRGYYMYSDIEDFLGLTFMADRTMMVPYYDFIRKYPETLLNLDQKNSLAVVFPPHMNTANISQKGWVFAVSATLSEANLQHDFIDLEKINDYEIVIANGNAWSDDEVDSLLTFVGNGGTVIAYDSSFASLDENYEKKSRSQLNSLKTNGTHTLGKGKFIFFNEDMGWQLWAYQKPAEKEKLVDAVGQFTRADVAPEMVQVIPYTSGESLVVHILNYGFQNQEFLEKKDFQIQVHIPDGFSTDGKTLKIVSPEFDGEKIVEFQQSGNVISFTVPTLRIWDVGILK
;
A
#
# COMPACT_ATOMS: atom_id res chain seq x y z
N MET A 1 -31.97 -21.03 34.02
CA MET A 1 -32.37 -19.61 33.88
C MET A 1 -31.25 -18.62 33.53
N LYS A 2 -29.95 -18.92 33.64
CA LYS A 2 -28.86 -17.96 33.34
C LYS A 2 -28.38 -17.92 31.86
N LYS A 3 -28.79 -18.87 31.03
CA LYS A 3 -28.40 -18.86 29.60
C LYS A 3 -29.34 -18.05 28.68
N GLY A 4 -30.60 -17.82 29.08
CA GLY A 4 -31.55 -17.06 28.28
C GLY A 4 -31.37 -15.53 28.33
N LEU A 5 -30.78 -14.98 29.40
CA LEU A 5 -30.58 -13.53 29.54
C LEU A 5 -29.42 -12.99 28.70
N ARG A 6 -28.39 -13.78 28.41
CA ARG A 6 -27.27 -13.34 27.58
C ARG A 6 -27.63 -13.20 26.09
N SER A 7 -28.47 -14.10 25.58
CA SER A 7 -28.92 -14.02 24.17
C SER A 7 -29.87 -12.84 23.92
N CYS A 8 -30.74 -12.50 24.87
CA CYS A 8 -31.58 -11.29 24.76
C CYS A 8 -30.79 -10.01 24.81
N PHE A 9 -29.69 -9.94 25.58
CA PHE A 9 -28.87 -8.73 25.67
C PHE A 9 -28.08 -8.46 24.38
N ILE A 10 -27.58 -9.52 23.71
CA ILE A 10 -26.87 -9.38 22.44
C ILE A 10 -27.83 -8.97 21.32
N VAL A 11 -29.03 -9.53 21.26
CA VAL A 11 -30.04 -9.14 20.26
C VAL A 11 -30.50 -7.69 20.45
N VAL A 12 -30.64 -7.22 21.69
CA VAL A 12 -31.00 -5.82 21.98
C VAL A 12 -29.87 -4.87 21.62
N LEU A 13 -28.60 -5.23 21.86
CA LEU A 13 -27.45 -4.40 21.46
C LEU A 13 -27.27 -4.34 19.93
N VAL A 14 -27.52 -5.43 19.21
CA VAL A 14 -27.50 -5.45 17.75
C VAL A 14 -28.64 -4.61 17.18
N LEU A 15 -29.85 -4.70 17.74
CA LEU A 15 -31.00 -3.90 17.31
C LEU A 15 -30.82 -2.40 17.63
N ILE A 16 -30.16 -2.05 18.74
CA ILE A 16 -29.82 -0.64 19.05
C ILE A 16 -28.75 -0.14 18.10
N GLY A 17 -27.76 -0.97 17.73
CA GLY A 17 -26.75 -0.63 16.70
C GLY A 17 -27.38 -0.35 15.34
N PHE A 18 -28.31 -1.18 14.89
CA PHE A 18 -29.06 -0.95 13.64
C PHE A 18 -29.97 0.28 13.68
N PHE A 19 -30.56 0.59 14.84
CA PHE A 19 -31.39 1.81 14.98
C PHE A 19 -30.56 3.09 14.98
N ILE A 20 -29.33 3.06 15.52
CA ILE A 20 -28.41 4.21 15.50
C ILE A 20 -27.88 4.45 14.09
N VAL A 21 -27.53 3.39 13.36
CA VAL A 21 -27.09 3.49 11.96
C VAL A 21 -28.25 3.93 11.04
N GLY A 22 -29.45 3.37 11.22
CA GLY A 22 -30.62 3.79 10.45
C GLY A 22 -31.07 5.22 10.75
N ALA A 23 -30.93 5.70 11.99
CA ALA A 23 -31.23 7.08 12.36
C ALA A 23 -30.17 8.06 11.85
N ALA A 24 -28.90 7.67 11.79
CA ALA A 24 -27.83 8.46 11.19
C ALA A 24 -28.06 8.62 9.68
N VAL A 25 -28.34 7.53 8.95
CA VAL A 25 -28.64 7.60 7.50
C VAL A 25 -29.88 8.45 7.22
N ALA A 26 -30.95 8.34 8.01
CA ALA A 26 -32.16 9.17 7.85
C ALA A 26 -31.94 10.65 8.24
N PHE A 27 -30.98 10.96 9.11
CA PHE A 27 -30.65 12.32 9.50
C PHE A 27 -29.80 13.04 8.44
N PHE A 28 -28.93 12.31 7.76
CA PHE A 28 -28.04 12.89 6.73
C PHE A 28 -28.72 13.07 5.37
N SER A 29 -29.79 12.32 5.04
CA SER A 29 -30.53 12.52 3.79
C SER A 29 -31.34 13.82 3.72
N ASN A 30 -31.48 14.55 4.84
CA ASN A 30 -32.24 15.81 4.92
C ASN A 30 -31.38 17.07 5.15
N LEU A 31 -30.05 16.97 5.04
CA LEU A 31 -29.11 18.06 5.35
C LEU A 31 -28.63 18.86 4.13
N CYS A 32 -29.31 18.82 3.00
CA CYS A 32 -29.13 19.85 1.99
C CYS A 32 -30.13 20.97 2.23
N PRO A 33 -29.79 22.10 2.87
CA PRO A 33 -30.69 23.21 3.01
C PRO A 33 -30.85 23.90 1.65
N PRO A 34 -32.04 24.40 1.33
CA PRO A 34 -32.25 25.19 0.14
C PRO A 34 -31.50 26.53 0.29
N GLN A 35 -30.48 26.72 -0.54
CA GLN A 35 -29.80 27.97 -0.86
C GLN A 35 -29.63 28.98 0.28
N GLY A 36 -28.54 28.87 1.03
CA GLY A 36 -28.01 29.95 1.86
C GLY A 36 -26.61 30.37 1.34
N PRO A 37 -26.09 31.54 1.72
CA PRO A 37 -24.90 32.17 1.09
C PRO A 37 -23.55 31.60 1.55
N TRP A 38 -23.48 30.35 1.98
CA TRP A 38 -22.23 29.70 2.38
C TRP A 38 -21.88 28.52 1.47
N PRO A 39 -20.72 28.54 0.79
CA PRO A 39 -20.29 27.39 -0.01
C PRO A 39 -19.72 26.31 0.93
N MET A 40 -20.58 25.49 1.50
CA MET A 40 -20.16 24.51 2.50
C MET A 40 -20.15 23.09 2.03
N PHE A 41 -20.08 22.78 0.80
CA PHE A 41 -19.71 21.43 0.32
C PHE A 41 -19.60 21.47 -1.21
N PRO A 42 -18.42 21.24 -1.80
CA PRO A 42 -18.25 21.17 -3.26
C PRO A 42 -19.08 20.09 -3.95
N TRP A 43 -19.54 19.10 -3.24
CA TRP A 43 -20.37 17.99 -3.75
C TRP A 43 -21.80 18.38 -4.12
N CYS A 44 -22.31 19.52 -3.67
CA CYS A 44 -23.63 20.01 -4.05
C CYS A 44 -23.61 20.97 -5.25
N ALA A 45 -22.45 21.22 -5.83
CA ALA A 45 -22.35 22.01 -7.05
C ALA A 45 -22.84 21.17 -8.23
N ARG A 46 -24.01 21.47 -8.77
CA ARG A 46 -24.43 20.98 -10.08
C ARG A 46 -23.31 21.28 -11.07
N SER A 47 -22.93 20.29 -11.86
CA SER A 47 -22.15 20.44 -13.08
C SER A 47 -22.85 21.47 -13.99
N THR A 48 -22.56 22.73 -13.77
CA THR A 48 -22.75 23.73 -14.80
C THR A 48 -21.48 23.65 -15.65
N THR A 49 -21.63 23.15 -16.87
CA THR A 49 -20.68 23.38 -17.95
C THR A 49 -20.55 24.90 -18.12
N THR A 50 -19.73 25.50 -17.28
CA THR A 50 -19.26 26.85 -17.53
C THR A 50 -18.27 26.74 -18.70
N HIS A 51 -18.66 27.28 -19.84
CA HIS A 51 -17.73 27.60 -20.92
C HIS A 51 -16.59 28.40 -20.30
N LEU A 52 -15.42 27.79 -20.19
CA LEU A 52 -14.19 28.41 -19.76
C LEU A 52 -13.85 29.52 -20.75
N SER A 53 -14.05 30.75 -20.32
CA SER A 53 -13.50 31.93 -21.03
C SER A 53 -11.99 31.93 -20.81
N SER A 54 -11.24 31.91 -21.91
CA SER A 54 -9.78 32.06 -22.03
C SER A 54 -8.96 31.24 -21.04
N ASN A 55 -8.48 30.07 -21.49
CA ASN A 55 -7.43 29.31 -20.81
C ASN A 55 -6.23 30.23 -20.58
N PRO A 56 -5.70 30.34 -19.34
CA PRO A 56 -4.36 30.86 -19.15
C PRO A 56 -3.39 29.97 -19.95
N GLU A 57 -2.37 30.55 -20.54
CA GLU A 57 -1.33 29.77 -21.22
C GLU A 57 -0.79 28.72 -20.24
N PRO A 58 -0.61 27.46 -20.68
CA PRO A 58 -0.06 26.40 -19.81
C PRO A 58 1.28 26.86 -19.26
N THR A 59 1.47 26.76 -17.96
CA THR A 59 2.80 26.91 -17.35
C THR A 59 3.78 26.00 -18.07
N GLU A 60 5.06 26.43 -18.24
CA GLU A 60 6.08 25.66 -18.98
C GLU A 60 6.00 24.18 -18.59
N SER A 61 5.71 23.35 -19.60
CA SER A 61 5.57 21.92 -19.38
C SER A 61 6.87 21.34 -18.85
N ILE A 62 6.80 20.62 -17.76
CA ILE A 62 7.94 19.92 -17.21
C ILE A 62 8.29 18.80 -18.20
N LYS A 63 9.41 18.96 -18.89
CA LYS A 63 9.86 17.99 -19.91
C LYS A 63 10.17 16.62 -19.31
N GLN A 64 10.56 16.59 -18.05
CA GLN A 64 10.77 15.38 -17.27
C GLN A 64 10.60 15.70 -15.80
N PHE A 65 9.67 15.01 -15.14
CA PHE A 65 9.50 15.08 -13.71
C PHE A 65 10.28 13.94 -13.06
N THR A 66 11.24 14.28 -12.23
CA THR A 66 11.94 13.32 -11.39
C THR A 66 11.84 13.83 -9.96
N PRO A 67 11.14 13.11 -9.06
CA PRO A 67 11.08 13.47 -7.66
C PRO A 67 12.47 13.56 -7.06
N SER A 68 12.72 14.57 -6.23
CA SER A 68 13.95 14.69 -5.46
C SER A 68 13.70 14.25 -4.00
N LYS A 69 14.78 13.88 -3.29
CA LYS A 69 14.68 13.44 -1.89
C LYS A 69 14.29 14.55 -0.91
N VAL A 70 14.29 15.79 -1.36
CA VAL A 70 13.81 16.94 -0.58
C VAL A 70 12.38 17.35 -0.95
N ASP A 71 11.77 16.66 -1.90
CA ASP A 71 10.38 16.91 -2.25
C ASP A 71 9.46 16.45 -1.13
N ILE A 72 8.43 17.25 -0.88
CA ILE A 72 7.43 17.01 0.15
C ILE A 72 6.09 16.85 -0.52
N TYR A 73 5.47 15.70 -0.31
CA TYR A 73 4.20 15.36 -0.90
C TYR A 73 3.05 15.85 -0.03
N GLY A 74 2.00 16.34 -0.67
CA GLY A 74 0.76 16.77 -0.03
C GLY A 74 -0.47 16.23 -0.74
N ARG A 75 -1.57 16.14 -0.02
CA ARG A 75 -2.89 15.82 -0.54
C ARG A 75 -3.80 17.05 -0.42
N VAL A 76 -4.51 17.40 -1.48
CA VAL A 76 -5.49 18.50 -1.44
C VAL A 76 -6.86 17.93 -1.15
N LEU A 77 -7.35 18.21 0.05
CA LEU A 77 -8.72 17.94 0.44
C LEU A 77 -9.30 19.21 1.07
N PHE A 78 -9.85 20.15 0.31
CA PHE A 78 -10.81 21.14 0.79
C PHE A 78 -10.32 22.38 1.56
N LYS A 79 -9.01 22.73 1.58
CA LYS A 79 -8.54 23.95 2.27
C LYS A 79 -7.68 24.85 1.38
N ASP A 80 -7.40 26.05 1.88
CA ASP A 80 -6.60 27.08 1.20
C ASP A 80 -5.26 26.50 0.74
N PRO A 81 -4.98 26.45 -0.57
CA PRO A 81 -3.71 25.96 -1.12
C PRO A 81 -2.49 26.65 -0.54
N GLN A 82 -2.58 27.93 -0.14
CA GLN A 82 -1.45 28.65 0.46
C GLN A 82 -0.94 28.01 1.75
N GLU A 83 -1.83 27.41 2.55
CA GLU A 83 -1.41 26.71 3.77
C GLU A 83 -0.65 25.43 3.43
N TRP A 84 -0.93 24.80 2.30
CA TRP A 84 -0.34 23.51 1.91
C TRP A 84 1.01 23.69 1.23
N THR A 85 1.18 24.71 0.40
CA THR A 85 2.46 24.98 -0.28
C THR A 85 3.59 25.33 0.69
N MET A 86 3.28 25.77 1.91
CA MET A 86 4.30 25.97 2.95
C MET A 86 5.04 24.68 3.32
N ASN A 87 4.39 23.53 3.22
CA ASN A 87 4.92 22.24 3.66
C ASN A 87 5.08 21.22 2.53
N GLY A 88 4.43 21.43 1.39
CA GLY A 88 4.48 20.51 0.24
C GLY A 88 4.72 21.23 -1.07
N ASN A 89 5.51 20.60 -1.94
CA ASN A 89 5.79 21.09 -3.29
C ASN A 89 5.29 20.14 -4.39
N ILE A 90 4.74 18.98 -4.01
CA ILE A 90 4.13 18.01 -4.92
C ILE A 90 2.81 17.53 -4.35
N PHE A 91 1.72 17.79 -5.05
CA PHE A 91 0.38 17.34 -4.69
C PHE A 91 -0.02 16.18 -5.59
N ALA A 92 0.43 14.99 -5.22
CA ALA A 92 0.26 13.77 -6.00
C ALA A 92 -1.16 13.18 -5.90
N PHE A 93 -1.98 13.64 -4.96
CA PHE A 93 -3.38 13.23 -4.81
C PHE A 93 -4.26 14.48 -4.86
N GLY A 94 -4.61 14.87 -6.07
CA GLY A 94 -5.32 16.11 -6.37
C GLY A 94 -6.82 15.93 -6.66
N PRO A 95 -7.44 16.93 -7.29
CA PRO A 95 -8.84 16.88 -7.65
C PRO A 95 -9.12 15.78 -8.68
N ILE A 96 -10.35 15.27 -8.67
CA ILE A 96 -10.82 14.30 -9.66
C ILE A 96 -10.78 14.90 -11.06
N VAL A 97 -10.37 14.12 -12.05
CA VAL A 97 -10.26 14.54 -13.44
C VAL A 97 -11.53 15.21 -13.95
N GLY A 98 -11.36 16.31 -14.68
CA GLY A 98 -12.46 17.09 -15.25
C GLY A 98 -13.24 17.95 -14.26
N THR A 99 -12.85 18.03 -12.97
CA THR A 99 -13.67 18.76 -11.98
C THR A 99 -13.09 20.12 -11.55
N HIS A 100 -11.84 20.20 -11.18
CA HIS A 100 -11.29 21.36 -10.47
C HIS A 100 -9.89 21.80 -10.98
N ILE A 101 -9.76 21.99 -12.27
CA ILE A 101 -8.50 22.45 -12.88
C ILE A 101 -7.97 23.76 -12.27
N GLY A 102 -8.87 24.60 -11.77
CA GLY A 102 -8.50 25.83 -11.07
C GLY A 102 -7.63 25.62 -9.84
N TRP A 103 -7.79 24.49 -9.13
CA TRP A 103 -6.93 24.16 -7.99
C TRP A 103 -5.53 23.76 -8.42
N ILE A 104 -5.43 23.08 -9.56
CA ILE A 104 -4.12 22.75 -10.15
C ILE A 104 -3.36 24.03 -10.43
N HIS A 105 -4.01 25.01 -11.11
CA HIS A 105 -3.40 26.30 -11.40
C HIS A 105 -3.04 27.08 -10.13
N GLU A 106 -3.88 27.04 -9.12
CA GLU A 106 -3.60 27.70 -7.85
C GLU A 106 -2.35 27.12 -7.18
N LEU A 107 -2.25 25.81 -7.03
CA LEU A 107 -1.06 25.14 -6.51
C LEU A 107 0.19 25.45 -7.33
N GLN A 108 0.08 25.42 -8.65
CA GLN A 108 1.17 25.77 -9.55
C GLN A 108 1.59 27.23 -9.44
N SER A 109 0.64 28.16 -9.19
CA SER A 109 0.95 29.58 -8.97
C SER A 109 1.82 29.82 -7.71
N HIS A 110 1.80 28.89 -6.76
CA HIS A 110 2.65 28.86 -5.58
C HIS A 110 3.94 28.04 -5.76
N GLY A 111 4.21 27.59 -7.00
CA GLY A 111 5.42 26.84 -7.34
C GLY A 111 5.35 25.34 -7.03
N ALA A 112 4.19 24.82 -6.65
CA ALA A 112 3.98 23.40 -6.45
C ALA A 112 3.66 22.69 -7.77
N LYS A 113 3.82 21.37 -7.78
CA LYS A 113 3.32 20.47 -8.82
C LYS A 113 2.01 19.84 -8.35
N ALA A 114 1.05 19.72 -9.25
CA ALA A 114 -0.26 19.23 -8.91
C ALA A 114 -0.77 18.21 -9.93
N PHE A 115 -1.27 17.09 -9.42
CA PHE A 115 -1.80 15.99 -10.22
C PHE A 115 -3.32 15.98 -10.16
N SER A 116 -3.93 15.48 -11.24
CA SER A 116 -5.34 15.09 -11.23
C SER A 116 -5.49 13.66 -10.74
N ASN A 117 -6.67 13.31 -10.26
CA ASN A 117 -6.97 11.98 -9.74
C ASN A 117 -8.08 11.29 -10.53
N ILE A 118 -7.91 10.02 -10.87
CA ILE A 118 -8.93 9.14 -11.43
C ILE A 118 -9.45 8.27 -10.30
N SER A 119 -10.70 8.44 -9.88
CA SER A 119 -11.35 7.46 -9.03
C SER A 119 -11.90 6.33 -9.88
N THR A 120 -11.44 5.11 -9.64
CA THR A 120 -11.90 3.93 -10.39
C THR A 120 -13.35 3.60 -10.11
N TRP A 121 -13.86 3.97 -8.94
CA TRP A 121 -15.26 3.75 -8.59
C TRP A 121 -16.18 4.71 -9.33
N ASN A 122 -15.86 5.99 -9.28
CA ASN A 122 -16.75 6.99 -9.83
C ASN A 122 -16.06 8.36 -9.93
N SER A 123 -15.44 8.61 -11.07
CA SER A 123 -14.82 9.93 -11.33
C SER A 123 -15.85 11.06 -11.52
N LEU A 124 -17.14 10.76 -11.58
CA LEU A 124 -18.20 11.79 -11.60
C LEU A 124 -18.72 12.13 -10.19
N MET A 125 -18.40 11.31 -9.18
CA MET A 125 -18.95 11.42 -7.83
C MET A 125 -20.49 11.38 -7.78
N ALA A 126 -21.12 10.73 -8.77
CA ALA A 126 -22.56 10.57 -8.83
C ALA A 126 -23.04 9.66 -7.70
N LYS A 127 -24.13 10.05 -7.05
CA LYS A 127 -24.74 9.29 -5.95
C LYS A 127 -25.89 8.41 -6.41
N THR A 128 -26.48 8.73 -7.55
CA THR A 128 -27.59 7.96 -8.12
C THR A 128 -27.43 7.87 -9.64
N PRO A 129 -28.07 6.86 -10.30
CA PRO A 129 -28.06 6.77 -11.75
C PRO A 129 -28.67 7.99 -12.44
N GLU A 130 -29.61 8.71 -11.80
CA GLU A 130 -30.25 9.90 -12.35
C GLU A 130 -29.29 11.08 -12.49
N GLU A 131 -28.25 11.12 -11.67
CA GLU A 131 -27.20 12.15 -11.74
C GLU A 131 -26.23 11.94 -12.87
N LEU A 132 -26.20 10.73 -13.49
CA LEU A 132 -25.31 10.42 -14.58
C LEU A 132 -25.72 11.14 -15.88
N PRO A 133 -24.76 11.57 -16.70
CA PRO A 133 -25.00 11.97 -18.08
C PRO A 133 -25.78 10.90 -18.87
N LEU A 134 -26.52 11.32 -19.87
CA LEU A 134 -27.39 10.40 -20.62
C LEU A 134 -26.61 9.23 -21.23
N GLU A 135 -25.41 9.48 -21.72
CA GLU A 135 -24.50 8.50 -22.30
C GLU A 135 -23.96 7.48 -21.28
N LEU A 136 -24.06 7.75 -19.98
CA LEU A 136 -23.59 6.90 -18.89
C LEU A 136 -24.70 6.33 -18.02
N LYS A 137 -25.94 6.45 -18.44
CA LYS A 137 -27.12 6.07 -17.65
C LYS A 137 -27.12 4.63 -17.16
N ASP A 138 -26.47 3.73 -17.89
CA ASP A 138 -26.36 2.31 -17.54
C ASP A 138 -24.93 1.87 -17.19
N SER A 139 -23.99 2.82 -17.08
CA SER A 139 -22.56 2.56 -16.86
C SER A 139 -22.21 2.29 -15.37
N TYR A 140 -23.05 1.61 -14.61
CA TYR A 140 -22.82 1.28 -13.21
C TYR A 140 -22.89 -0.22 -12.95
N LEU A 141 -22.24 -0.65 -11.88
CA LEU A 141 -22.27 -2.04 -11.44
C LEU A 141 -23.64 -2.38 -10.84
N LYS A 142 -24.10 -3.59 -11.11
CA LYS A 142 -25.39 -4.10 -10.65
C LYS A 142 -25.20 -5.31 -9.74
N ASP A 143 -26.05 -5.39 -8.73
CA ASP A 143 -26.12 -6.54 -7.83
C ASP A 143 -26.90 -7.72 -8.44
N PHE A 144 -27.14 -8.77 -7.65
CA PHE A 144 -27.93 -9.95 -8.05
C PHE A 144 -29.39 -9.62 -8.42
N ASP A 145 -29.97 -8.58 -7.86
CA ASP A 145 -31.34 -8.16 -8.10
C ASP A 145 -31.44 -7.11 -9.23
N GLY A 146 -30.29 -6.75 -9.83
CA GLY A 146 -30.17 -5.76 -10.90
C GLY A 146 -30.14 -4.32 -10.41
N GLU A 147 -30.07 -4.11 -9.09
CA GLU A 147 -30.00 -2.79 -8.47
C GLU A 147 -28.55 -2.25 -8.48
N PRO A 148 -28.39 -0.91 -8.43
CA PRO A 148 -27.06 -0.30 -8.40
C PRO A 148 -26.26 -0.68 -7.16
N ILE A 149 -24.96 -0.97 -7.36
CA ILE A 149 -24.01 -1.16 -6.25
C ILE A 149 -23.48 0.20 -5.81
N TYR A 150 -23.43 0.39 -4.48
CA TYR A 150 -22.91 1.61 -3.85
C TYR A 150 -21.76 1.27 -2.91
N GLN A 151 -20.78 2.16 -2.87
CA GLN A 151 -19.73 2.13 -1.86
C GLN A 151 -19.67 3.49 -1.16
N GLN A 152 -19.76 3.48 0.16
CA GLN A 152 -19.78 4.71 0.98
C GLN A 152 -20.81 5.75 0.50
N GLY A 153 -21.94 5.29 -0.06
CA GLY A 153 -23.01 6.15 -0.58
C GLY A 153 -22.74 6.78 -1.96
N ILE A 154 -21.68 6.35 -2.64
CA ILE A 154 -21.34 6.74 -4.01
C ILE A 154 -21.69 5.58 -4.94
N LEU A 155 -22.29 5.88 -6.09
CA LEU A 155 -22.62 4.91 -7.12
C LEU A 155 -21.35 4.31 -7.72
N PHE A 156 -21.29 3.00 -7.83
CA PHE A 156 -20.12 2.31 -8.38
C PHE A 156 -20.23 2.20 -9.91
N LEU A 157 -19.38 2.95 -10.63
CA LEU A 157 -19.36 2.90 -12.09
C LEU A 157 -18.51 1.74 -12.62
N ASN A 158 -18.88 1.25 -13.79
CA ASN A 158 -18.20 0.12 -14.42
C ASN A 158 -17.04 0.57 -15.31
N ILE A 159 -15.82 0.37 -14.86
CA ILE A 159 -14.61 0.72 -15.62
C ILE A 159 -14.48 -0.12 -16.92
N LEU A 160 -15.20 -1.23 -17.06
CA LEU A 160 -15.21 -2.03 -18.29
C LEU A 160 -16.17 -1.48 -19.35
N ASP A 161 -17.07 -0.55 -18.98
CA ASP A 161 -17.96 0.09 -19.94
C ASP A 161 -17.18 1.05 -20.85
N PRO A 162 -17.17 0.82 -22.18
CA PRO A 162 -16.50 1.72 -23.12
C PRO A 162 -16.99 3.17 -23.07
N ALA A 163 -18.26 3.40 -22.72
CA ALA A 163 -18.80 4.75 -22.61
C ALA A 163 -18.14 5.49 -21.41
N TYR A 164 -18.03 4.82 -20.28
CA TYR A 164 -17.36 5.39 -19.11
C TYR A 164 -15.85 5.58 -19.35
N GLN A 165 -15.16 4.62 -19.97
CA GLN A 165 -13.76 4.78 -20.35
C GLN A 165 -13.56 6.01 -21.26
N ASN A 166 -14.43 6.21 -22.25
CA ASN A 166 -14.34 7.36 -23.16
C ASN A 166 -14.59 8.67 -22.42
N TRP A 167 -15.51 8.68 -21.44
CA TRP A 167 -15.71 9.85 -20.61
C TRP A 167 -14.45 10.19 -19.80
N ILE A 168 -13.82 9.19 -19.16
CA ILE A 168 -12.55 9.39 -18.41
C ILE A 168 -11.45 9.91 -19.36
N LYS A 169 -11.30 9.33 -20.56
CA LYS A 169 -10.30 9.80 -21.55
C LYS A 169 -10.48 11.27 -21.89
N ASN A 170 -11.71 11.71 -22.15
CA ASN A 170 -12.01 13.11 -22.43
C ASN A 170 -11.69 14.02 -21.23
N ALA A 171 -11.97 13.58 -20.00
CA ALA A 171 -11.65 14.30 -18.79
C ALA A 171 -10.13 14.40 -18.58
N ILE A 172 -9.39 13.33 -18.83
CA ILE A 172 -7.92 13.30 -18.81
C ILE A 172 -7.34 14.29 -19.83
N GLU A 173 -7.85 14.29 -21.06
CA GLU A 173 -7.41 15.21 -22.11
C GLU A 173 -7.60 16.67 -21.69
N ALA A 174 -8.77 16.99 -21.12
CA ALA A 174 -9.06 18.32 -20.61
C ALA A 174 -8.08 18.76 -19.51
N ASP A 175 -7.74 17.87 -18.59
CA ASP A 175 -6.80 18.16 -17.51
C ASP A 175 -5.35 18.28 -18.02
N ILE A 176 -4.97 17.49 -19.03
CA ILE A 176 -3.67 17.64 -19.69
C ILE A 176 -3.58 19.00 -20.39
N ASP A 177 -4.62 19.38 -21.13
CA ASP A 177 -4.71 20.72 -21.77
C ASP A 177 -4.76 21.83 -20.72
N GLY A 178 -5.36 21.56 -19.55
CA GLY A 178 -5.40 22.43 -18.39
C GLY A 178 -4.09 22.53 -17.61
N GLY A 179 -3.06 21.74 -17.92
CA GLY A 179 -1.73 21.89 -17.33
C GLY A 179 -1.40 20.96 -16.16
N THR A 180 -2.17 19.91 -15.86
CA THR A 180 -1.82 18.96 -14.79
C THR A 180 -0.39 18.41 -14.95
N ASP A 181 0.34 18.24 -13.86
CA ASP A 181 1.73 17.72 -13.86
C ASP A 181 1.78 16.20 -13.82
N GLY A 182 0.69 15.55 -13.44
CA GLY A 182 0.58 14.11 -13.36
C GLY A 182 -0.86 13.64 -13.17
N ILE A 183 -1.04 12.33 -13.15
CA ILE A 183 -2.32 11.68 -12.92
C ILE A 183 -2.12 10.57 -11.90
N THR A 184 -2.94 10.55 -10.86
CA THR A 184 -2.97 9.48 -9.86
C THR A 184 -4.26 8.67 -10.04
N ILE A 185 -4.15 7.36 -9.92
CA ILE A 185 -5.28 6.44 -9.91
C ILE A 185 -5.61 6.14 -8.45
N ASP A 186 -6.84 6.43 -8.05
CA ASP A 186 -7.37 6.07 -6.74
C ASP A 186 -8.08 4.72 -6.84
N GLU A 187 -7.79 3.84 -5.88
CA GLU A 187 -8.40 2.52 -5.82
C GLU A 187 -8.11 1.64 -7.06
N HIS A 188 -6.83 1.35 -7.27
CA HIS A 188 -6.35 0.53 -8.39
C HIS A 188 -7.03 -0.85 -8.54
N GLN A 189 -7.61 -1.38 -7.45
CA GLN A 189 -8.33 -2.65 -7.43
C GLN A 189 -9.60 -2.62 -8.30
N GLY A 190 -10.11 -1.42 -8.61
CA GLY A 190 -11.23 -1.24 -9.51
C GLY A 190 -12.47 -2.02 -9.07
N MET A 191 -13.02 -2.82 -9.97
CA MET A 191 -14.29 -3.54 -9.75
C MET A 191 -14.22 -4.64 -8.69
N VAL A 192 -13.04 -5.12 -8.33
CA VAL A 192 -12.87 -6.13 -7.27
C VAL A 192 -13.41 -5.62 -5.93
N GLN A 193 -13.35 -4.32 -5.69
CA GLN A 193 -13.92 -3.73 -4.48
C GLN A 193 -15.44 -3.88 -4.38
N ALA A 194 -16.16 -3.97 -5.49
CA ALA A 194 -17.59 -4.25 -5.48
C ALA A 194 -17.93 -5.60 -4.82
N LEU A 195 -16.99 -6.54 -4.83
CA LEU A 195 -17.16 -7.82 -4.16
C LEU A 195 -17.22 -7.70 -2.64
N TRP A 196 -16.70 -6.63 -2.05
CA TRP A 196 -16.81 -6.39 -0.60
C TRP A 196 -18.25 -6.17 -0.17
N THR A 197 -19.12 -5.70 -1.06
CA THR A 197 -20.57 -5.62 -0.79
C THR A 197 -21.21 -7.00 -0.67
N GLY A 198 -20.60 -8.02 -1.25
CA GLY A 198 -21.14 -9.39 -1.30
C GLY A 198 -22.32 -9.57 -2.26
N GLU A 199 -22.52 -8.64 -3.21
CA GLU A 199 -23.75 -8.55 -4.01
C GLU A 199 -23.55 -8.53 -5.53
N GLY A 200 -22.34 -8.70 -6.01
CA GLY A 200 -22.09 -8.71 -7.46
C GLY A 200 -20.60 -8.64 -7.74
N PRO A 201 -20.19 -8.04 -8.88
CA PRO A 201 -21.01 -7.38 -9.92
C PRO A 201 -21.75 -8.33 -10.86
N CYS A 202 -22.96 -7.96 -11.28
CA CYS A 202 -23.83 -8.74 -12.17
C CYS A 202 -24.26 -7.95 -13.42
N ASP A 203 -23.56 -6.90 -13.75
CA ASP A 203 -23.79 -6.13 -14.98
C ASP A 203 -23.32 -6.88 -16.25
N GLN A 204 -23.80 -6.43 -17.40
CA GLN A 204 -23.58 -7.14 -18.66
C GLN A 204 -22.10 -7.21 -19.07
N TYR A 205 -21.31 -6.14 -18.87
CA TYR A 205 -19.89 -6.13 -19.25
C TYR A 205 -19.07 -7.10 -18.41
N SER A 206 -19.34 -7.13 -17.10
CA SER A 206 -18.68 -8.05 -16.17
C SER A 206 -19.00 -9.51 -16.52
N LEU A 207 -20.27 -9.81 -16.81
CA LEU A 207 -20.72 -11.18 -17.10
C LEU A 207 -20.27 -11.68 -18.49
N ASP A 208 -20.33 -10.85 -19.51
CA ASP A 208 -19.90 -11.24 -20.86
C ASP A 208 -18.39 -11.48 -20.90
N GLY A 209 -17.60 -10.60 -20.32
CA GLY A 209 -16.17 -10.79 -20.27
C GLY A 209 -15.76 -12.01 -19.44
N PHE A 210 -16.45 -12.28 -18.31
CA PHE A 210 -16.19 -13.49 -17.53
C PHE A 210 -16.54 -14.77 -18.29
N LYS A 211 -17.63 -14.78 -19.01
CA LYS A 211 -17.98 -15.87 -19.92
C LYS A 211 -16.88 -16.17 -20.93
N ASP A 212 -16.32 -15.13 -21.56
CA ASP A 212 -15.22 -15.27 -22.50
C ASP A 212 -13.92 -15.72 -21.82
N TYR A 213 -13.66 -15.27 -20.59
CA TYR A 213 -12.55 -15.76 -19.77
C TYR A 213 -12.66 -17.27 -19.51
N LEU A 214 -13.85 -17.76 -19.10
CA LEU A 214 -14.08 -19.18 -18.85
C LEU A 214 -13.92 -20.02 -20.12
N LYS A 215 -14.38 -19.54 -21.28
CA LYS A 215 -14.17 -20.21 -22.59
C LYS A 215 -12.70 -20.39 -22.93
N ASN A 216 -11.88 -19.42 -22.58
CA ASN A 216 -10.44 -19.47 -22.86
C ASN A 216 -9.68 -20.34 -21.87
N LYS A 217 -10.18 -20.48 -20.64
CA LYS A 217 -9.51 -21.23 -19.56
C LYS A 217 -9.86 -22.71 -19.54
N TYR A 218 -11.12 -23.04 -19.79
CA TYR A 218 -11.67 -24.38 -19.61
C TYR A 218 -12.14 -25.03 -20.91
N THR A 219 -12.01 -26.34 -21.00
CA THR A 219 -12.66 -27.13 -22.05
C THR A 219 -14.17 -27.27 -21.78
N GLU A 220 -14.96 -27.57 -22.82
CA GLU A 220 -16.39 -27.84 -22.66
C GLU A 220 -16.69 -28.98 -21.68
N GLY A 221 -15.80 -29.99 -21.60
CA GLY A 221 -15.95 -31.13 -20.72
C GLY A 221 -15.77 -30.72 -19.25
N GLU A 222 -14.79 -29.87 -18.97
CA GLU A 222 -14.55 -29.35 -17.61
C GLU A 222 -15.70 -28.44 -17.17
N LEU A 223 -16.16 -27.55 -18.03
CA LEU A 223 -17.31 -26.69 -17.76
C LEU A 223 -18.57 -27.49 -17.45
N LYS A 224 -18.85 -28.53 -18.25
CA LYS A 224 -19.98 -29.43 -18.00
C LYS A 224 -19.88 -30.18 -16.68
N SER A 225 -18.69 -30.59 -16.30
CA SER A 225 -18.46 -31.26 -15.01
C SER A 225 -18.76 -30.34 -13.81
N GLN A 226 -18.72 -29.02 -14.00
CA GLN A 226 -19.02 -27.99 -13.00
C GLN A 226 -20.44 -27.40 -13.16
N GLY A 227 -21.29 -28.01 -13.99
CA GLY A 227 -22.69 -27.61 -14.16
C GLY A 227 -22.93 -26.52 -15.22
N VAL A 228 -21.94 -26.22 -16.06
CA VAL A 228 -22.07 -25.27 -17.16
C VAL A 228 -22.27 -26.03 -18.46
N ASP A 229 -23.54 -26.29 -18.83
CA ASP A 229 -23.88 -27.06 -20.05
C ASP A 229 -23.67 -26.30 -21.35
N GLN A 230 -23.93 -24.99 -21.34
CA GLN A 230 -23.85 -24.12 -22.53
C GLN A 230 -23.18 -22.81 -22.16
N ILE A 231 -21.88 -22.70 -22.41
CA ILE A 231 -21.09 -21.52 -22.05
C ILE A 231 -21.56 -20.26 -22.81
N ASP A 232 -22.06 -20.36 -24.02
CA ASP A 232 -22.50 -19.20 -24.83
C ASP A 232 -23.65 -18.41 -24.17
N THR A 233 -24.50 -19.10 -23.41
CA THR A 233 -25.64 -18.51 -22.70
C THR A 233 -25.40 -18.42 -21.20
N PHE A 234 -24.20 -18.73 -20.74
CA PHE A 234 -23.86 -18.74 -19.32
C PHE A 234 -23.94 -17.33 -18.74
N ASN A 235 -24.62 -17.21 -17.61
CA ASN A 235 -24.65 -16.03 -16.75
C ASN A 235 -24.27 -16.47 -15.33
N TYR A 236 -23.14 -15.96 -14.85
CA TYR A 236 -22.60 -16.40 -13.56
C TYR A 236 -23.50 -16.03 -12.39
N CYS A 237 -24.10 -14.84 -12.38
CA CYS A 237 -25.01 -14.45 -11.30
C CYS A 237 -26.28 -15.31 -11.29
N GLN A 238 -26.85 -15.61 -12.46
CA GLN A 238 -27.98 -16.53 -12.57
C GLN A 238 -27.57 -17.94 -12.10
N TYR A 239 -26.38 -18.42 -12.46
CA TYR A 239 -25.85 -19.70 -11.99
C TYR A 239 -25.75 -19.74 -10.46
N ILE A 240 -25.23 -18.68 -9.81
CA ILE A 240 -25.18 -18.59 -8.35
C ILE A 240 -26.57 -18.68 -7.73
N GLU A 241 -27.56 -18.04 -8.30
CA GLU A 241 -28.94 -18.08 -7.83
C GLU A 241 -29.60 -19.45 -8.02
N GLU A 242 -29.51 -20.03 -9.21
CA GLU A 242 -30.09 -21.32 -9.56
C GLU A 242 -29.49 -22.48 -8.74
N GLN A 243 -28.20 -22.39 -8.40
CA GLN A 243 -27.50 -23.36 -7.57
C GLN A 243 -27.61 -23.06 -6.06
N ASN A 244 -28.33 -22.01 -5.67
CA ASN A 244 -28.54 -21.58 -4.28
C ASN A 244 -27.22 -21.18 -3.56
N TYR A 245 -26.26 -20.61 -4.25
CA TYR A 245 -24.99 -20.16 -3.68
C TYR A 245 -25.01 -18.70 -3.17
N LYS A 246 -26.10 -17.93 -3.30
CA LYS A 246 -26.17 -16.50 -2.95
C LYS A 246 -25.74 -16.22 -1.50
N GLU A 247 -26.15 -17.04 -0.55
CA GLU A 247 -25.74 -16.90 0.84
C GLU A 247 -24.26 -17.23 1.07
N GLN A 248 -23.73 -18.27 0.39
CA GLN A 248 -22.32 -18.60 0.45
C GLN A 248 -21.48 -17.51 -0.20
N TYR A 249 -21.92 -16.95 -1.31
CA TYR A 249 -21.25 -15.83 -1.97
C TYR A 249 -21.11 -14.60 -1.07
N LYS A 250 -22.09 -14.35 -0.20
CA LYS A 250 -22.03 -13.26 0.79
C LYS A 250 -21.14 -13.61 1.99
N ASN A 251 -21.18 -14.83 2.49
CA ASN A 251 -20.64 -15.17 3.80
C ASN A 251 -19.37 -16.03 3.77
N ASP A 252 -19.19 -16.87 2.74
CA ASP A 252 -18.03 -17.77 2.60
C ASP A 252 -17.83 -18.15 1.14
N ARG A 253 -17.28 -17.23 0.37
CA ARG A 253 -17.08 -17.36 -1.08
C ARG A 253 -16.22 -18.55 -1.49
N SER A 254 -15.34 -19.02 -0.61
CA SER A 254 -14.45 -20.16 -0.90
C SER A 254 -15.18 -21.44 -1.30
N LYS A 255 -16.49 -21.50 -1.08
CA LYS A 255 -17.35 -22.63 -1.43
C LYS A 255 -18.16 -22.44 -2.71
N VAL A 256 -18.02 -21.30 -3.35
CA VAL A 256 -18.78 -20.96 -4.56
C VAL A 256 -17.95 -21.34 -5.79
N PRO A 257 -18.45 -22.17 -6.70
CA PRO A 257 -17.72 -22.51 -7.92
C PRO A 257 -17.38 -21.26 -8.74
N PHE A 258 -16.21 -21.26 -9.38
CA PHE A 258 -15.68 -20.17 -10.21
C PHE A 258 -15.47 -18.84 -9.51
N VAL A 259 -15.60 -18.74 -8.17
CA VAL A 259 -15.43 -17.44 -7.51
C VAL A 259 -14.01 -16.90 -7.65
N ASP A 260 -12.99 -17.75 -7.52
CA ASP A 260 -11.60 -17.35 -7.69
C ASP A 260 -11.33 -16.92 -9.13
N ASP A 261 -11.93 -17.62 -10.10
CA ASP A 261 -11.88 -17.24 -11.52
C ASP A 261 -12.53 -15.88 -11.77
N TYR A 262 -13.66 -15.63 -11.13
CA TYR A 262 -14.38 -14.36 -11.27
C TYR A 262 -13.59 -13.20 -10.67
N LEU A 263 -13.00 -13.40 -9.49
CA LEU A 263 -12.09 -12.47 -8.85
C LEU A 263 -10.90 -12.14 -9.75
N HIS A 264 -10.24 -13.18 -10.24
CA HIS A 264 -9.07 -13.02 -11.11
C HIS A 264 -9.43 -12.31 -12.42
N TYR A 265 -10.56 -12.66 -13.04
CA TYR A 265 -11.06 -11.98 -14.22
C TYR A 265 -11.32 -10.49 -13.96
N LEU A 266 -12.09 -10.15 -12.93
CA LEU A 266 -12.44 -8.76 -12.62
C LEU A 266 -11.21 -7.91 -12.37
N TYR A 267 -10.23 -8.46 -11.65
CA TYR A 267 -8.97 -7.79 -11.38
C TYR A 267 -8.18 -7.54 -12.67
N SER A 268 -7.96 -8.58 -13.46
CA SER A 268 -7.21 -8.50 -14.71
C SER A 268 -7.89 -7.58 -15.75
N ALA A 269 -9.22 -7.62 -15.82
CA ALA A 269 -9.98 -6.75 -16.73
C ALA A 269 -9.91 -5.27 -16.28
N SER A 270 -10.03 -5.00 -14.98
CA SER A 270 -9.85 -3.66 -14.43
C SER A 270 -8.43 -3.14 -14.66
N ASP A 271 -7.41 -3.96 -14.40
CA ASP A 271 -6.02 -3.61 -14.65
C ASP A 271 -5.77 -3.25 -16.13
N THR A 272 -6.30 -4.06 -17.06
CA THR A 272 -6.22 -3.78 -18.49
C THR A 272 -6.91 -2.48 -18.88
N ALA A 273 -8.08 -2.19 -18.31
CA ALA A 273 -8.79 -0.95 -18.56
C ALA A 273 -7.99 0.27 -18.08
N LEU A 274 -7.40 0.18 -16.88
CA LEU A 274 -6.56 1.24 -16.32
C LEU A 274 -5.26 1.44 -17.11
N GLN A 275 -4.60 0.36 -17.55
CA GLN A 275 -3.44 0.45 -18.45
C GLN A 275 -3.79 1.24 -19.73
N ASN A 276 -4.92 0.94 -20.35
CA ASN A 276 -5.38 1.62 -21.55
C ASN A 276 -5.62 3.12 -21.31
N LEU A 277 -6.10 3.51 -20.13
CA LEU A 277 -6.25 4.92 -19.73
C LEU A 277 -4.90 5.61 -19.56
N VAL A 278 -3.95 4.97 -18.89
CA VAL A 278 -2.58 5.50 -18.70
C VAL A 278 -1.87 5.64 -20.04
N GLU A 279 -1.96 4.64 -20.90
CA GLU A 279 -1.36 4.69 -22.24
C GLU A 279 -1.96 5.82 -23.08
N HIS A 280 -3.30 5.96 -23.08
CA HIS A 280 -3.99 7.06 -23.77
C HIS A 280 -3.49 8.42 -23.25
N ALA A 281 -3.43 8.59 -21.94
CA ALA A 281 -2.95 9.84 -21.33
C ALA A 281 -1.49 10.16 -21.71
N ARG A 282 -0.60 9.15 -21.71
CA ARG A 282 0.80 9.31 -22.15
C ARG A 282 0.90 9.72 -23.61
N GLN A 283 0.13 9.07 -24.47
CA GLN A 283 0.10 9.38 -25.92
C GLN A 283 -0.42 10.80 -26.15
N TYR A 284 -1.51 11.19 -25.52
CA TYR A 284 -2.07 12.52 -25.64
C TYR A 284 -1.11 13.61 -25.13
N ALA A 285 -0.55 13.41 -23.94
CA ALA A 285 0.46 14.34 -23.39
C ALA A 285 1.67 14.48 -24.31
N SER A 286 2.17 13.37 -24.87
CA SER A 286 3.28 13.38 -25.83
C SER A 286 2.98 14.20 -27.08
N GLN A 287 1.75 14.12 -27.63
CA GLN A 287 1.30 14.94 -28.76
C GLN A 287 1.31 16.44 -28.44
N LYS A 288 1.12 16.79 -27.16
CA LYS A 288 1.21 18.17 -26.66
C LYS A 288 2.64 18.56 -26.24
N GLY A 289 3.63 17.70 -26.45
CA GLY A 289 5.03 17.92 -26.05
C GLY A 289 5.26 17.88 -24.53
N ARG A 290 4.38 17.21 -23.78
CA ARG A 290 4.41 17.09 -22.33
C ARG A 290 4.77 15.68 -21.86
N THR A 291 5.38 15.60 -20.70
CA THR A 291 5.61 14.34 -19.96
C THR A 291 4.86 14.44 -18.63
N LEU A 292 4.08 13.41 -18.31
CA LEU A 292 3.33 13.33 -17.07
C LEU A 292 3.92 12.25 -16.16
N VAL A 293 3.75 12.44 -14.86
CA VAL A 293 3.97 11.41 -13.85
C VAL A 293 2.67 10.66 -13.63
N PHE A 294 2.74 9.33 -13.58
CA PHE A 294 1.60 8.50 -13.26
C PHE A 294 1.80 7.82 -11.92
N GLY A 295 0.83 7.99 -11.05
CA GLY A 295 0.81 7.35 -9.75
C GLY A 295 -0.46 6.54 -9.52
N ALA A 296 -0.45 5.72 -8.46
CA ALA A 296 -1.66 5.10 -7.95
C ALA A 296 -1.66 5.07 -6.43
N ASN A 297 -2.86 5.23 -5.84
CA ASN A 297 -3.12 4.80 -4.49
C ASN A 297 -3.19 3.27 -4.52
N TRP A 298 -2.21 2.63 -3.90
CA TRP A 298 -2.02 1.18 -3.97
C TRP A 298 -2.09 0.59 -2.58
N GLU A 299 -3.02 -0.32 -2.38
CA GLU A 299 -3.05 -1.06 -1.12
C GLU A 299 -1.74 -1.83 -0.95
N PRO A 300 -1.05 -1.67 0.19
CA PRO A 300 0.21 -2.36 0.42
C PRO A 300 0.04 -3.87 0.22
N LEU A 301 0.91 -4.46 -0.61
CA LEU A 301 0.96 -5.88 -0.90
C LEU A 301 -0.23 -6.45 -1.70
N ASP A 302 -1.01 -5.63 -2.38
CA ASP A 302 -2.04 -6.15 -3.26
C ASP A 302 -1.49 -6.36 -4.67
N ARG A 303 -1.27 -7.63 -5.06
CA ARG A 303 -0.88 -8.09 -6.41
C ARG A 303 0.15 -7.22 -7.12
N LEU A 304 1.17 -6.78 -6.40
CA LEU A 304 2.23 -5.93 -6.95
C LEU A 304 3.02 -6.61 -8.07
N ASP A 305 3.05 -7.93 -8.09
CA ASP A 305 3.75 -8.77 -9.05
C ASP A 305 2.93 -9.06 -10.32
N GLU A 306 1.59 -9.18 -10.22
CA GLU A 306 0.72 -9.55 -11.33
C GLU A 306 0.16 -8.35 -12.10
N ALA A 307 0.06 -7.19 -11.46
CA ALA A 307 -0.54 -6.02 -12.07
C ALA A 307 0.37 -5.42 -13.13
N LYS A 308 0.03 -5.58 -14.40
CA LYS A 308 0.75 -4.96 -15.51
C LYS A 308 0.72 -3.44 -15.46
N LEU A 309 -0.30 -2.86 -14.85
CA LEU A 309 -0.39 -1.43 -14.56
C LEU A 309 0.80 -0.97 -13.72
N TYR A 310 1.30 -1.81 -12.79
CA TYR A 310 2.43 -1.49 -11.93
C TYR A 310 3.65 -1.01 -12.72
N ASP A 311 3.98 -1.68 -13.82
CA ASP A 311 5.13 -1.34 -14.65
C ASP A 311 4.98 0.03 -15.34
N GLN A 312 3.76 0.45 -15.59
CA GLN A 312 3.45 1.73 -16.24
C GLN A 312 3.43 2.91 -15.27
N LEU A 313 3.43 2.68 -13.97
CA LEU A 313 3.40 3.74 -12.96
C LEU A 313 4.81 4.17 -12.57
N ASP A 314 4.94 5.44 -12.21
CA ASP A 314 6.18 6.07 -11.75
C ASP A 314 6.20 6.23 -10.23
N LEU A 315 5.00 6.30 -9.62
CA LEU A 315 4.77 6.65 -8.23
C LEU A 315 3.71 5.73 -7.61
N PHE A 316 3.97 5.28 -6.38
CA PHE A 316 3.00 4.55 -5.56
C PHE A 316 2.71 5.32 -4.29
N ILE A 317 1.43 5.45 -3.96
CA ILE A 317 0.95 6.00 -2.70
C ILE A 317 0.43 4.82 -1.89
N PHE A 318 1.06 4.54 -0.77
CA PHE A 318 0.67 3.45 0.11
C PHE A 318 -0.03 4.00 1.34
N GLU A 319 -1.24 3.57 1.58
CA GLU A 319 -1.95 3.88 2.81
C GLU A 319 -1.36 3.08 3.97
N HIS A 320 -1.03 3.78 5.04
CA HIS A 320 -0.39 3.21 6.21
C HIS A 320 -1.46 2.81 7.21
N ASP A 321 -1.66 1.51 7.38
CA ASP A 321 -2.53 0.96 8.42
C ASP A 321 -1.74 0.76 9.71
N TRP A 322 -2.00 1.64 10.69
CA TRP A 322 -1.29 1.64 11.97
C TRP A 322 -1.84 0.65 12.98
N PHE A 323 -3.10 0.30 12.82
CA PHE A 323 -3.85 -0.41 13.83
C PHE A 323 -4.29 -1.76 13.31
N PRO A 324 -3.41 -2.77 13.44
CA PRO A 324 -3.81 -4.12 13.09
C PRO A 324 -5.09 -4.50 13.83
N PRO A 325 -6.10 -5.11 13.14
CA PRO A 325 -7.42 -5.39 13.69
C PRO A 325 -7.44 -6.37 14.87
N TRP A 326 -6.29 -6.93 15.26
CA TRP A 326 -6.15 -7.92 16.35
C TRP A 326 -5.64 -7.35 17.66
N ARG A 327 -5.59 -6.05 17.84
CA ARG A 327 -5.25 -5.47 19.13
C ARG A 327 -6.34 -5.68 20.15
N ASN A 328 -6.07 -6.59 21.09
CA ASN A 328 -6.94 -6.84 22.25
C ASN A 328 -6.41 -6.20 23.54
N ASP A 329 -5.29 -5.50 23.50
CA ASP A 329 -4.69 -4.92 24.72
C ASP A 329 -4.66 -3.38 24.66
N PRO A 330 -5.54 -2.69 25.38
CA PRO A 330 -5.65 -1.22 25.31
C PRO A 330 -4.46 -0.44 25.94
N GLY A 331 -3.44 -1.13 26.40
CA GLY A 331 -2.31 -0.50 27.10
C GLY A 331 -0.99 -0.46 26.35
N TYR A 332 -0.86 -1.17 25.23
CA TYR A 332 0.41 -1.28 24.51
C TYR A 332 0.23 -1.01 23.02
N TYR A 333 0.71 0.14 22.59
CA TYR A 333 0.98 0.40 21.18
C TYR A 333 2.46 0.05 20.91
N THR A 334 2.76 -1.24 20.88
CA THR A 334 4.01 -1.69 20.32
C THR A 334 3.81 -1.82 18.82
N PHE A 335 4.35 -0.86 18.07
CA PHE A 335 4.50 -1.08 16.64
C PHE A 335 5.57 -2.16 16.47
N PRO A 336 5.29 -3.22 15.66
CA PRO A 336 6.39 -3.97 15.14
C PRO A 336 7.25 -3.01 14.32
N ALA A 337 8.55 -3.06 14.50
CA ALA A 337 9.47 -2.31 13.68
C ALA A 337 9.24 -2.66 12.21
N GLY A 338 9.06 -1.66 11.37
CA GLY A 338 8.61 -1.88 10.00
C GLY A 338 7.10 -2.09 9.94
N SER A 339 6.40 -1.00 9.61
CA SER A 339 4.97 -1.05 9.37
C SER A 339 4.62 -1.95 8.18
N PRO A 340 3.35 -2.31 8.00
CA PRO A 340 2.85 -2.99 6.80
C PRO A 340 3.27 -2.35 5.48
N VAL A 341 3.51 -1.05 5.48
CA VAL A 341 3.93 -0.28 4.29
C VAL A 341 5.41 -0.49 3.95
N SER A 342 6.25 -0.80 4.94
CA SER A 342 7.70 -0.95 4.73
C SER A 342 8.05 -2.00 3.66
N PRO A 343 7.49 -3.22 3.64
CA PRO A 343 7.75 -4.16 2.56
C PRO A 343 7.29 -3.66 1.18
N ALA A 344 6.13 -3.03 1.09
CA ALA A 344 5.63 -2.47 -0.16
C ALA A 344 6.53 -1.33 -0.67
N MET A 345 6.98 -0.45 0.22
CA MET A 345 7.95 0.59 -0.11
C MET A 345 9.28 0.01 -0.61
N LYS A 346 9.85 -0.95 0.13
CA LYS A 346 11.13 -1.58 -0.26
C LYS A 346 11.00 -2.25 -1.64
N TYR A 347 9.89 -2.93 -1.89
CA TYR A 347 9.60 -3.55 -3.17
C TYR A 347 9.52 -2.51 -4.31
N ALA A 348 8.73 -1.45 -4.13
CA ALA A 348 8.59 -0.39 -5.13
C ALA A 348 9.94 0.28 -5.44
N ILE A 349 10.71 0.64 -4.39
CA ILE A 349 12.03 1.26 -4.53
C ILE A 349 13.02 0.30 -5.21
N GLY A 350 12.99 -0.99 -4.88
CA GLY A 350 13.81 -2.02 -5.52
C GLY A 350 13.55 -2.16 -7.02
N ARG A 351 12.37 -1.76 -7.49
CA ARG A 351 11.99 -1.69 -8.92
C ARG A 351 12.22 -0.30 -9.54
N GLY A 352 12.84 0.62 -8.83
CA GLY A 352 13.14 1.97 -9.32
C GLY A 352 11.93 2.91 -9.33
N LYS A 353 10.87 2.58 -8.57
CA LYS A 353 9.66 3.40 -8.45
C LYS A 353 9.76 4.35 -7.27
N THR A 354 9.00 5.45 -7.31
CA THR A 354 8.84 6.35 -6.17
C THR A 354 7.76 5.80 -5.24
N ALA A 355 8.09 5.67 -3.96
CA ALA A 355 7.15 5.24 -2.93
C ALA A 355 6.81 6.40 -2.00
N VAL A 356 5.54 6.68 -1.84
CA VAL A 356 4.99 7.69 -0.93
C VAL A 356 4.05 6.99 0.02
N THR A 357 4.14 7.28 1.30
CA THR A 357 3.20 6.77 2.29
C THR A 357 2.28 7.87 2.78
N MET A 358 1.08 7.53 3.15
CA MET A 358 0.15 8.42 3.83
C MET A 358 -0.61 7.63 4.89
N PHE A 359 -1.16 8.30 5.91
CA PHE A 359 -2.04 7.58 6.82
C PHE A 359 -3.43 7.39 6.19
N ILE A 360 -4.04 6.27 6.50
CA ILE A 360 -5.37 5.92 6.04
C ILE A 360 -6.45 6.66 6.83
N ILE A 361 -7.59 6.94 6.20
CA ILE A 361 -8.73 7.64 6.83
C ILE A 361 -9.20 6.93 8.10
N GLN A 362 -9.18 5.60 8.11
CA GLN A 362 -9.57 4.78 9.24
C GLN A 362 -8.73 5.04 10.49
N ASP A 363 -7.47 5.46 10.32
CA ASP A 363 -6.58 5.80 11.42
C ASP A 363 -6.94 7.13 12.09
N ALA A 364 -7.68 8.01 11.40
CA ALA A 364 -8.07 9.31 11.97
C ALA A 364 -8.84 9.16 13.29
N ARG A 365 -9.69 8.14 13.41
CA ARG A 365 -10.39 7.82 14.65
C ARG A 365 -9.42 7.47 15.78
N GLU A 366 -8.49 6.58 15.50
CA GLU A 366 -7.52 6.11 16.47
C GLU A 366 -6.54 7.21 16.87
N LEU A 367 -6.03 7.96 15.90
CA LEU A 367 -5.19 9.13 16.14
C LEU A 367 -5.92 10.17 17.01
N SER A 368 -7.20 10.44 16.71
CA SER A 368 -8.03 11.34 17.52
C SER A 368 -8.25 10.80 18.92
N SER A 369 -8.40 9.50 19.10
CA SER A 369 -8.59 8.86 20.41
C SER A 369 -7.35 8.99 21.32
N GLN A 370 -6.16 9.08 20.72
CA GLN A 370 -4.91 9.33 21.44
C GLN A 370 -4.77 10.80 21.90
N GLY A 371 -5.56 11.71 21.33
CA GLY A 371 -5.43 13.14 21.51
C GLY A 371 -4.41 13.77 20.55
N LEU A 372 -4.52 15.09 20.38
CA LEU A 372 -3.76 15.83 19.36
C LEU A 372 -2.25 15.63 19.47
N TYR A 373 -1.72 15.70 20.68
CA TYR A 373 -0.27 15.58 20.91
C TYR A 373 0.26 14.18 20.53
N ALA A 374 -0.35 13.15 21.07
CA ALA A 374 0.08 11.77 20.83
C ALA A 374 -0.17 11.34 19.38
N GLY A 375 -1.32 11.69 18.80
CA GLY A 375 -1.62 11.44 17.41
C GLY A 375 -0.62 12.11 16.47
N THR A 376 -0.22 13.36 16.76
CA THR A 376 0.81 14.04 15.96
C THR A 376 2.19 13.38 16.08
N GLN A 377 2.55 12.86 17.26
CA GLN A 377 3.81 12.11 17.39
C GLN A 377 3.80 10.84 16.51
N LEU A 378 2.66 10.15 16.43
CA LEU A 378 2.51 9.00 15.57
C LEU A 378 2.65 9.38 14.09
N VAL A 379 2.05 10.48 13.65
CA VAL A 379 2.24 11.03 12.30
C VAL A 379 3.71 11.36 12.03
N ASN A 380 4.40 12.00 12.97
CA ASN A 380 5.84 12.28 12.86
C ASN A 380 6.68 11.00 12.78
N HIS A 381 6.27 9.95 13.48
CA HIS A 381 6.95 8.64 13.37
C HIS A 381 6.77 8.02 11.97
N GLN A 382 5.57 8.07 11.38
CA GLN A 382 5.37 7.63 9.99
C GLN A 382 6.23 8.41 9.01
N PHE A 383 6.28 9.73 9.18
CA PHE A 383 7.16 10.57 8.40
C PHE A 383 8.60 10.07 8.49
N ALA A 384 9.11 9.89 9.70
CA ALA A 384 10.46 9.42 9.94
C ALA A 384 10.73 8.03 9.34
N GLU A 385 9.81 7.07 9.54
CA GLU A 385 9.91 5.73 8.99
C GLU A 385 9.95 5.73 7.46
N SER A 386 9.09 6.54 6.82
CA SER A 386 9.04 6.65 5.37
C SER A 386 10.36 7.14 4.79
N TYR A 387 10.89 8.24 5.33
CA TYR A 387 12.16 8.79 4.88
C TYR A 387 13.36 7.91 5.25
N ALA A 388 13.36 7.28 6.42
CA ALA A 388 14.40 6.34 6.81
C ALA A 388 14.47 5.11 5.90
N ASN A 389 13.36 4.71 5.27
CA ASN A 389 13.30 3.63 4.29
C ASN A 389 13.39 4.11 2.84
N ARG A 390 13.92 5.31 2.58
CA ARG A 390 14.12 5.91 1.24
C ARG A 390 12.83 6.27 0.49
N GLY A 391 11.69 6.25 1.15
CA GLY A 391 10.42 6.70 0.61
C GLY A 391 10.15 8.17 0.93
N TYR A 392 8.92 8.58 0.69
CA TYR A 392 8.38 9.89 1.01
C TYR A 392 7.15 9.75 1.88
N TYR A 393 6.79 10.83 2.55
CA TYR A 393 5.56 10.90 3.32
C TYR A 393 4.64 11.98 2.76
N MET A 394 3.38 11.66 2.55
CA MET A 394 2.34 12.58 2.13
C MET A 394 1.44 12.88 3.33
N TYR A 395 1.52 14.11 3.80
CA TYR A 395 0.61 14.56 4.83
C TYR A 395 -0.76 14.88 4.24
N SER A 396 -1.80 14.49 4.94
CA SER A 396 -3.17 14.80 4.63
C SER A 396 -3.89 15.22 5.90
N ASP A 397 -4.44 16.45 5.95
CA ASP A 397 -5.51 16.73 6.91
C ASP A 397 -6.74 15.97 6.44
N ILE A 398 -7.23 15.04 7.21
CA ILE A 398 -8.42 14.29 6.84
C ILE A 398 -9.61 14.84 7.62
N GLU A 399 -10.52 15.42 6.87
CA GLU A 399 -11.90 15.56 7.29
C GLU A 399 -12.65 14.37 6.72
N ASP A 400 -12.98 13.42 7.59
CA ASP A 400 -13.60 12.16 7.23
C ASP A 400 -15.01 12.37 6.67
N PHE A 401 -15.40 11.51 5.73
CA PHE A 401 -16.79 11.36 5.27
C PHE A 401 -17.77 11.03 6.40
N LEU A 402 -17.27 10.56 7.54
CA LEU A 402 -18.03 10.22 8.73
C LEU A 402 -18.00 11.32 9.80
N GLY A 403 -17.44 12.50 9.49
CA GLY A 403 -17.30 13.61 10.42
C GLY A 403 -16.21 13.40 11.48
N LEU A 404 -15.29 12.49 11.24
CA LEU A 404 -14.12 12.28 12.07
C LEU A 404 -12.96 13.09 11.49
N THR A 405 -12.48 14.04 12.24
CA THR A 405 -11.34 14.87 11.82
C THR A 405 -10.13 14.57 12.67
N PHE A 406 -9.00 14.30 12.04
CA PHE A 406 -7.71 14.40 12.66
C PHE A 406 -6.85 15.40 11.89
N MET A 407 -6.44 16.44 12.60
CA MET A 407 -5.51 17.44 12.08
C MET A 407 -4.29 17.44 13.00
N ALA A 408 -3.16 16.98 12.49
CA ALA A 408 -1.93 16.98 13.27
C ALA A 408 -1.51 18.42 13.64
N ASP A 409 -0.86 18.57 14.80
CA ASP A 409 -0.31 19.85 15.21
C ASP A 409 0.89 20.23 14.31
N ARG A 410 0.68 21.22 13.45
CA ARG A 410 1.69 21.68 12.48
C ARG A 410 2.95 22.19 13.18
N THR A 411 2.85 22.75 14.36
CA THR A 411 4.03 23.22 15.11
C THR A 411 4.97 22.08 15.50
N MET A 412 4.42 20.88 15.67
CA MET A 412 5.20 19.67 15.93
C MET A 412 5.71 19.01 14.62
N MET A 413 5.04 19.24 13.49
CA MET A 413 5.43 18.65 12.21
C MET A 413 6.51 19.47 11.49
N VAL A 414 6.42 20.79 11.51
CA VAL A 414 7.34 21.70 10.81
C VAL A 414 8.82 21.36 11.04
N PRO A 415 9.29 21.03 12.26
CA PRO A 415 10.68 20.63 12.48
C PRO A 415 11.15 19.44 11.63
N TYR A 416 10.26 18.48 11.32
CA TYR A 416 10.57 17.31 10.47
C TYR A 416 10.77 17.72 9.01
N TYR A 417 9.92 18.60 8.50
CA TYR A 417 10.05 19.15 7.14
C TYR A 417 11.29 20.03 6.99
N ASP A 418 11.57 20.85 7.98
CA ASP A 418 12.77 21.69 8.00
C ASP A 418 14.03 20.85 8.11
N PHE A 419 13.98 19.77 8.86
CA PHE A 419 15.09 18.83 9.00
C PHE A 419 15.50 18.22 7.64
N ILE A 420 14.57 17.69 6.85
CA ILE A 420 14.90 17.08 5.56
C ILE A 420 15.41 18.10 4.55
N ARG A 421 14.98 19.37 4.64
CA ARG A 421 15.50 20.45 3.79
C ARG A 421 16.91 20.89 4.22
N LYS A 422 17.15 20.90 5.52
CA LYS A 422 18.43 21.32 6.12
C LYS A 422 19.53 20.28 5.94
N TYR A 423 19.19 19.02 5.98
CA TYR A 423 20.12 17.88 5.91
C TYR A 423 19.82 16.95 4.74
N PRO A 424 19.84 17.44 3.47
CA PRO A 424 19.50 16.63 2.31
C PRO A 424 20.43 15.42 2.14
N GLU A 425 21.66 15.48 2.67
CA GLU A 425 22.60 14.36 2.67
C GLU A 425 22.09 13.11 3.44
N THR A 426 21.11 13.27 4.33
CA THR A 426 20.48 12.15 5.04
C THR A 426 19.55 11.34 4.14
N LEU A 427 19.24 11.84 2.94
CA LEU A 427 18.23 11.28 2.05
C LEU A 427 18.74 11.07 0.63
N LEU A 428 19.79 11.79 0.23
CA LEU A 428 20.28 11.77 -1.14
C LEU A 428 21.30 10.66 -1.38
N ASN A 429 21.17 9.98 -2.52
CA ASN A 429 22.13 8.99 -2.99
C ASN A 429 22.42 7.88 -1.97
N LEU A 430 21.42 7.51 -1.20
CA LEU A 430 21.51 6.42 -0.24
C LEU A 430 21.58 5.08 -0.97
N ASP A 431 22.62 4.32 -0.70
CA ASP A 431 22.83 2.96 -1.20
C ASP A 431 22.93 1.98 -0.03
N GLN A 432 22.34 0.80 -0.20
CA GLN A 432 22.40 -0.27 0.78
C GLN A 432 22.59 -1.59 0.02
N LYS A 433 23.63 -2.31 0.39
CA LYS A 433 23.89 -3.64 -0.17
C LYS A 433 23.56 -4.70 0.88
N ASN A 434 22.42 -5.32 0.72
CA ASN A 434 21.97 -6.37 1.59
C ASN A 434 22.36 -7.73 0.99
N SER A 435 22.79 -8.66 1.82
CA SER A 435 22.98 -10.07 1.44
C SER A 435 21.70 -10.89 1.59
N LEU A 436 20.69 -10.34 2.25
CA LEU A 436 19.40 -10.94 2.56
C LEU A 436 18.29 -10.27 1.78
N ALA A 437 17.44 -11.08 1.16
CA ALA A 437 16.20 -10.58 0.57
C ALA A 437 14.99 -11.45 0.96
N VAL A 438 13.82 -10.84 0.88
CA VAL A 438 12.52 -11.53 0.91
C VAL A 438 11.98 -11.55 -0.51
N VAL A 439 11.73 -12.73 -1.04
CA VAL A 439 11.10 -12.88 -2.35
C VAL A 439 9.61 -12.60 -2.20
N PHE A 440 9.12 -11.63 -2.95
CA PHE A 440 7.68 -11.36 -3.01
C PHE A 440 6.99 -12.58 -3.64
N PRO A 441 5.90 -13.09 -3.02
CA PRO A 441 5.22 -14.28 -3.55
C PRO A 441 4.73 -14.05 -4.98
N PRO A 442 5.17 -14.86 -5.98
CA PRO A 442 4.88 -14.56 -7.38
C PRO A 442 3.38 -14.58 -7.73
N HIS A 443 2.63 -15.44 -7.05
CA HIS A 443 1.19 -15.60 -7.28
C HIS A 443 0.44 -15.48 -5.95
N MET A 444 0.19 -14.22 -5.54
CA MET A 444 -0.51 -13.96 -4.28
C MET A 444 -2.02 -13.88 -4.51
N ASN A 445 -2.77 -14.84 -3.97
CA ASN A 445 -4.22 -14.76 -3.99
C ASN A 445 -4.72 -13.68 -3.02
N THR A 446 -5.28 -12.59 -3.55
CA THR A 446 -5.81 -11.45 -2.76
C THR A 446 -6.93 -11.84 -1.80
N ALA A 447 -7.66 -12.92 -2.07
CA ALA A 447 -8.66 -13.46 -1.15
C ALA A 447 -8.02 -14.10 0.10
N ASN A 448 -6.72 -14.39 0.08
CA ASN A 448 -6.03 -15.05 1.17
C ASN A 448 -5.24 -14.05 2.03
N ILE A 449 -5.91 -13.45 3.01
CA ILE A 449 -5.32 -12.53 4.00
C ILE A 449 -4.10 -13.14 4.71
N SER A 450 -4.02 -14.46 4.85
CA SER A 450 -2.88 -15.12 5.50
C SER A 450 -1.57 -14.94 4.73
N GLN A 451 -1.61 -14.83 3.41
CA GLN A 451 -0.42 -14.60 2.59
C GLN A 451 0.09 -13.16 2.71
N LYS A 452 -0.80 -12.18 2.76
CA LYS A 452 -0.42 -10.78 3.03
C LYS A 452 0.23 -10.66 4.42
N GLY A 453 -0.40 -11.24 5.44
CA GLY A 453 0.10 -11.21 6.81
C GLY A 453 1.49 -11.82 6.97
N TRP A 454 1.86 -12.76 6.12
CA TRP A 454 3.18 -13.36 6.09
C TRP A 454 4.29 -12.36 5.72
N VAL A 455 4.11 -11.61 4.64
CA VAL A 455 5.10 -10.63 4.17
C VAL A 455 5.38 -9.58 5.24
N PHE A 456 4.33 -9.12 5.92
CA PHE A 456 4.45 -8.20 7.05
C PHE A 456 5.22 -8.80 8.21
N ALA A 457 4.84 -10.00 8.62
CA ALA A 457 5.42 -10.65 9.79
C ALA A 457 6.94 -10.87 9.63
N VAL A 458 7.36 -11.28 8.44
CA VAL A 458 8.78 -11.45 8.14
C VAL A 458 9.50 -10.11 8.16
N SER A 459 8.98 -9.11 7.46
CA SER A 459 9.61 -7.78 7.43
C SER A 459 9.72 -7.18 8.84
N ALA A 460 8.64 -7.23 9.62
CA ALA A 460 8.65 -6.75 10.99
C ALA A 460 9.65 -7.50 11.86
N THR A 461 9.70 -8.83 11.77
CA THR A 461 10.65 -9.65 12.54
C THR A 461 12.10 -9.33 12.21
N LEU A 462 12.43 -9.20 10.92
CA LEU A 462 13.77 -8.83 10.49
C LEU A 462 14.13 -7.41 10.92
N SER A 463 13.21 -6.47 10.80
CA SER A 463 13.41 -5.07 11.21
C SER A 463 13.59 -4.92 12.71
N GLU A 464 12.78 -5.62 13.53
CA GLU A 464 12.94 -5.66 14.99
C GLU A 464 14.30 -6.24 15.41
N ALA A 465 14.78 -7.23 14.65
CA ALA A 465 16.11 -7.80 14.87
C ALA A 465 17.26 -6.98 14.26
N ASN A 466 16.96 -5.84 13.64
CA ASN A 466 17.94 -5.02 12.90
C ASN A 466 18.71 -5.79 11.82
N LEU A 467 18.04 -6.75 11.19
CA LEU A 467 18.53 -7.49 10.02
C LEU A 467 18.12 -6.76 8.74
N GLN A 468 19.11 -6.16 8.09
CA GLN A 468 18.86 -5.41 6.86
C GLN A 468 18.45 -6.37 5.73
N HIS A 469 17.39 -6.02 5.00
CA HIS A 469 16.83 -6.87 3.94
C HIS A 469 16.14 -6.04 2.86
N ASP A 470 16.10 -6.59 1.66
CA ASP A 470 15.33 -6.06 0.53
C ASP A 470 14.09 -6.91 0.27
N PHE A 471 13.13 -6.36 -0.48
CA PHE A 471 12.05 -7.11 -1.11
C PHE A 471 12.28 -7.16 -2.60
N ILE A 472 12.21 -8.35 -3.20
CA ILE A 472 12.60 -8.57 -4.58
C ILE A 472 11.65 -9.48 -5.34
N ASP A 473 11.67 -9.36 -6.66
CA ASP A 473 11.16 -10.37 -7.56
C ASP A 473 12.13 -11.55 -7.64
N LEU A 474 11.60 -12.72 -7.96
CA LEU A 474 12.38 -13.95 -8.07
C LEU A 474 13.55 -13.83 -9.07
N GLU A 475 13.41 -13.03 -10.12
CA GLU A 475 14.44 -12.82 -11.14
C GLU A 475 15.74 -12.24 -10.56
N LYS A 476 15.67 -11.55 -9.43
CA LYS A 476 16.81 -10.91 -8.76
C LYS A 476 17.49 -11.77 -7.70
N ILE A 477 17.05 -13.01 -7.47
CA ILE A 477 17.57 -13.85 -6.37
C ILE A 477 19.08 -14.05 -6.43
N ASN A 478 19.69 -14.07 -7.62
CA ASN A 478 21.12 -14.28 -7.80
C ASN A 478 22.00 -13.11 -7.34
N ASP A 479 21.41 -11.97 -7.01
CA ASP A 479 22.11 -10.80 -6.44
C ASP A 479 22.32 -10.93 -4.92
N TYR A 480 21.75 -11.98 -4.29
CA TYR A 480 21.74 -12.19 -2.85
C TYR A 480 22.37 -13.52 -2.45
N GLU A 481 22.78 -13.62 -1.18
CA GLU A 481 23.31 -14.85 -0.61
C GLU A 481 22.20 -15.68 0.05
N ILE A 482 21.19 -14.99 0.61
CA ILE A 482 20.10 -15.57 1.37
C ILE A 482 18.79 -14.98 0.87
N VAL A 483 17.82 -15.85 0.62
CA VAL A 483 16.46 -15.41 0.33
C VAL A 483 15.45 -16.11 1.24
N ILE A 484 14.46 -15.38 1.69
CA ILE A 484 13.30 -15.92 2.36
C ILE A 484 12.18 -15.99 1.34
N ALA A 485 11.62 -17.18 1.13
CA ALA A 485 10.57 -17.42 0.16
C ALA A 485 9.39 -18.13 0.81
N ASN A 486 8.16 -17.67 0.51
CA ASN A 486 6.94 -18.36 0.88
C ASN A 486 5.86 -18.11 -0.19
N GLY A 487 4.63 -18.47 0.14
CA GLY A 487 3.50 -18.47 -0.77
C GLY A 487 3.14 -19.88 -1.22
N ASN A 488 1.88 -20.12 -1.45
CA ASN A 488 1.38 -21.46 -1.79
C ASN A 488 1.36 -21.72 -3.30
N ALA A 489 1.27 -20.67 -4.14
CA ALA A 489 1.19 -20.77 -5.58
C ALA A 489 2.52 -20.37 -6.24
N TRP A 490 3.09 -21.28 -7.03
CA TRP A 490 4.36 -21.13 -7.73
C TRP A 490 4.33 -21.93 -9.03
N SER A 491 4.81 -21.38 -10.12
CA SER A 491 5.01 -22.15 -11.36
C SER A 491 6.17 -23.15 -11.21
N ASP A 492 6.29 -24.10 -12.13
CA ASP A 492 7.40 -25.04 -12.11
C ASP A 492 8.73 -24.32 -12.39
N ASP A 493 8.76 -23.37 -13.31
CA ASP A 493 9.95 -22.59 -13.65
C ASP A 493 10.46 -21.74 -12.47
N GLU A 494 9.56 -21.19 -11.67
CA GLU A 494 9.89 -20.43 -10.47
C GLU A 494 10.49 -21.32 -9.39
N VAL A 495 9.89 -22.48 -9.16
CA VAL A 495 10.44 -23.47 -8.22
C VAL A 495 11.82 -23.96 -8.69
N ASP A 496 11.99 -24.23 -9.98
CA ASP A 496 13.28 -24.64 -10.55
C ASP A 496 14.33 -23.53 -10.43
N SER A 497 13.93 -22.27 -10.54
CA SER A 497 14.80 -21.11 -10.30
C SER A 497 15.28 -21.06 -8.85
N LEU A 498 14.40 -21.25 -7.86
CA LEU A 498 14.77 -21.35 -6.46
C LEU A 498 15.74 -22.52 -6.19
N LEU A 499 15.43 -23.71 -6.72
CA LEU A 499 16.25 -24.88 -6.52
C LEU A 499 17.63 -24.74 -7.21
N THR A 500 17.66 -24.06 -8.37
CA THR A 500 18.91 -23.73 -9.07
C THR A 500 19.75 -22.75 -8.27
N PHE A 501 19.17 -21.72 -7.69
CA PHE A 501 19.84 -20.78 -6.81
C PHE A 501 20.51 -21.53 -5.62
N VAL A 502 19.77 -22.43 -4.97
CA VAL A 502 20.33 -23.27 -3.89
C VAL A 502 21.45 -24.13 -4.43
N GLY A 503 21.24 -24.81 -5.56
CA GLY A 503 22.25 -25.67 -6.18
C GLY A 503 23.59 -24.97 -6.46
N ASN A 504 23.53 -23.67 -6.78
CA ASN A 504 24.69 -22.83 -7.06
C ASN A 504 25.40 -22.28 -5.80
N GLY A 505 24.81 -22.40 -4.63
CA GLY A 505 25.44 -21.99 -3.36
C GLY A 505 24.62 -21.03 -2.52
N GLY A 506 23.49 -20.58 -3.02
CA GLY A 506 22.56 -19.71 -2.27
C GLY A 506 21.86 -20.43 -1.12
N THR A 507 21.30 -19.68 -0.21
CA THR A 507 20.50 -20.21 0.89
C THR A 507 19.05 -19.75 0.73
N VAL A 508 18.11 -20.71 0.73
CA VAL A 508 16.67 -20.44 0.78
C VAL A 508 16.15 -20.80 2.17
N ILE A 509 15.39 -19.88 2.77
CA ILE A 509 14.61 -20.14 3.98
C ILE A 509 13.15 -20.14 3.57
N ALA A 510 12.45 -21.25 3.74
CA ALA A 510 11.04 -21.40 3.42
C ALA A 510 10.29 -22.03 4.58
N TYR A 511 9.01 -21.80 4.67
CA TYR A 511 8.18 -22.35 5.74
C TYR A 511 6.73 -22.52 5.29
N ASP A 512 5.94 -23.22 6.15
CA ASP A 512 4.60 -23.67 5.90
C ASP A 512 4.52 -24.87 4.96
N SER A 513 3.79 -25.90 5.39
CA SER A 513 3.56 -27.10 4.61
C SER A 513 2.88 -26.83 3.25
N SER A 514 2.17 -25.72 3.13
CA SER A 514 1.53 -25.28 1.89
C SER A 514 2.48 -24.57 0.91
N PHE A 515 3.73 -24.26 1.28
CA PHE A 515 4.70 -23.62 0.40
C PHE A 515 4.76 -24.33 -0.96
N ALA A 516 4.53 -23.60 -2.04
CA ALA A 516 4.54 -24.08 -3.42
C ALA A 516 3.74 -25.38 -3.65
N SER A 517 2.58 -25.52 -2.99
CA SER A 517 1.69 -26.68 -3.13
C SER A 517 0.69 -26.55 -4.27
N LEU A 518 0.57 -25.34 -4.82
CA LEU A 518 -0.26 -25.00 -5.96
C LEU A 518 0.64 -24.55 -7.13
N ASP A 519 0.12 -24.61 -8.34
CA ASP A 519 0.72 -23.96 -9.50
C ASP A 519 0.22 -22.50 -9.64
N GLU A 520 0.66 -21.82 -10.70
CA GLU A 520 0.28 -20.44 -11.04
C GLU A 520 -1.23 -20.27 -11.30
N ASN A 521 -1.97 -21.35 -11.53
CA ASN A 521 -3.43 -21.37 -11.71
C ASN A 521 -4.18 -21.75 -10.41
N TYR A 522 -3.47 -21.85 -9.29
CA TYR A 522 -3.98 -22.30 -7.99
C TYR A 522 -4.46 -23.76 -7.96
N GLU A 523 -3.98 -24.60 -8.89
CA GLU A 523 -4.24 -26.03 -8.89
C GLU A 523 -3.20 -26.79 -8.08
N LYS A 524 -3.63 -27.86 -7.41
CA LYS A 524 -2.72 -28.69 -6.59
C LYS A 524 -1.62 -29.28 -7.44
N LYS A 525 -0.39 -29.03 -7.03
CA LYS A 525 0.82 -29.49 -7.71
C LYS A 525 1.71 -30.29 -6.78
N SER A 526 2.19 -31.43 -7.25
CA SER A 526 3.16 -32.24 -6.52
C SER A 526 4.53 -32.18 -7.21
N ARG A 527 5.55 -31.71 -6.48
CA ARG A 527 6.93 -31.54 -6.95
C ARG A 527 7.86 -32.39 -6.12
N SER A 528 8.25 -33.55 -6.65
CA SER A 528 8.96 -34.57 -5.88
C SER A 528 10.27 -34.07 -5.23
N GLN A 529 11.07 -33.28 -5.94
CA GLN A 529 12.31 -32.72 -5.41
C GLN A 529 12.05 -31.72 -4.30
N LEU A 530 11.18 -30.75 -4.50
CA LEU A 530 10.82 -29.76 -3.48
C LEU A 530 10.18 -30.44 -2.27
N ASN A 531 9.26 -31.40 -2.49
CA ASN A 531 8.59 -32.10 -1.41
C ASN A 531 9.58 -32.88 -0.51
N SER A 532 10.70 -33.36 -1.06
CA SER A 532 11.76 -33.99 -0.27
C SER A 532 12.50 -33.01 0.65
N LEU A 533 12.48 -31.73 0.36
CA LEU A 533 13.10 -30.66 1.15
C LEU A 533 12.11 -30.03 2.16
N LYS A 534 10.82 -30.30 2.04
CA LYS A 534 9.77 -29.74 2.92
C LYS A 534 9.62 -30.54 4.21
N THR A 535 10.73 -30.74 4.90
CA THR A 535 10.78 -31.32 6.26
C THR A 535 11.60 -30.42 7.16
N ASN A 536 11.19 -30.26 8.42
CA ASN A 536 11.87 -29.37 9.36
C ASN A 536 13.39 -29.61 9.38
N GLY A 537 14.14 -28.53 9.17
CA GLY A 537 15.59 -28.54 9.26
C GLY A 537 16.32 -28.00 8.05
N THR A 538 17.62 -28.22 8.03
CA THR A 538 18.51 -27.75 6.95
C THR A 538 18.84 -28.89 6.00
N HIS A 539 18.59 -28.69 4.73
CA HIS A 539 18.86 -29.63 3.65
C HIS A 539 19.95 -29.05 2.76
N THR A 540 20.91 -29.88 2.37
CA THR A 540 21.95 -29.49 1.40
C THR A 540 21.50 -29.89 -0.01
N LEU A 541 21.52 -28.92 -0.94
CA LEU A 541 21.29 -29.17 -2.35
C LEU A 541 22.42 -28.50 -3.16
N GLY A 542 23.22 -29.32 -3.84
CA GLY A 542 24.41 -28.82 -4.53
C GLY A 542 25.41 -28.19 -3.58
N LYS A 543 25.67 -26.88 -3.76
CA LYS A 543 26.58 -26.08 -2.91
C LYS A 543 25.87 -25.29 -1.82
N GLY A 544 24.56 -25.14 -1.90
CA GLY A 544 23.78 -24.28 -1.03
C GLY A 544 22.93 -25.04 -0.03
N LYS A 545 22.05 -24.32 0.62
CA LYS A 545 21.19 -24.80 1.70
C LYS A 545 19.73 -24.43 1.47
N PHE A 546 18.83 -25.36 1.77
CA PHE A 546 17.41 -25.15 1.86
C PHE A 546 16.99 -25.40 3.30
N ILE A 547 16.56 -24.35 3.99
CA ILE A 547 16.11 -24.41 5.39
C ILE A 547 14.59 -24.37 5.38
N PHE A 548 13.95 -25.35 5.99
CA PHE A 548 12.50 -25.44 5.99
C PHE A 548 11.95 -25.57 7.41
N PHE A 549 10.88 -24.80 7.67
CA PHE A 549 10.08 -24.88 8.86
C PHE A 549 8.66 -25.29 8.50
N ASN A 550 8.16 -26.35 9.11
CA ASN A 550 6.82 -26.88 8.80
C ASN A 550 5.67 -26.07 9.44
N GLU A 551 6.02 -25.17 10.35
CA GLU A 551 5.07 -24.29 11.01
C GLU A 551 4.69 -23.11 10.10
N ASP A 552 3.45 -22.66 10.18
CA ASP A 552 3.03 -21.39 9.61
C ASP A 552 3.67 -20.24 10.42
N MET A 553 4.79 -19.76 9.94
CA MET A 553 5.54 -18.68 10.57
C MET A 553 4.99 -17.28 10.19
N GLY A 554 4.06 -17.20 9.23
CA GLY A 554 3.60 -15.93 8.71
C GLY A 554 2.62 -15.21 9.62
N TRP A 555 1.37 -15.58 9.51
CA TRP A 555 0.30 -14.94 10.28
C TRP A 555 0.49 -15.08 11.79
N GLN A 556 0.97 -16.23 12.25
CA GLN A 556 1.16 -16.49 13.68
C GLN A 556 2.28 -15.67 14.31
N LEU A 557 3.37 -15.39 13.57
CA LEU A 557 4.42 -14.50 14.04
C LEU A 557 3.88 -13.11 14.36
N TRP A 558 3.02 -12.63 13.49
CA TRP A 558 2.56 -11.26 13.54
C TRP A 558 1.31 -11.07 14.42
N ALA A 559 0.26 -11.88 14.20
CA ALA A 559 -1.00 -11.78 14.95
C ALA A 559 -0.86 -12.18 16.43
N TYR A 560 0.01 -13.15 16.71
CA TYR A 560 0.14 -13.70 18.06
C TYR A 560 1.47 -13.36 18.74
N GLN A 561 2.32 -12.53 18.11
CA GLN A 561 3.59 -12.08 18.70
C GLN A 561 4.38 -13.23 19.35
N LYS A 562 4.50 -14.40 18.68
CA LYS A 562 5.13 -15.58 19.26
C LYS A 562 6.67 -15.44 19.29
N PRO A 563 7.28 -15.17 20.44
CA PRO A 563 8.73 -14.89 20.52
C PRO A 563 9.59 -16.06 20.02
N ALA A 564 9.17 -17.29 20.28
CA ALA A 564 9.95 -18.48 19.91
C ALA A 564 10.02 -18.69 18.38
N GLU A 565 8.96 -18.34 17.66
CA GLU A 565 8.93 -18.44 16.20
C GLU A 565 9.73 -17.30 15.56
N LYS A 566 9.66 -16.08 16.11
CA LYS A 566 10.54 -14.96 15.71
C LYS A 566 12.01 -15.34 15.89
N GLU A 567 12.38 -15.88 17.06
CA GLU A 567 13.74 -16.32 17.36
C GLU A 567 14.23 -17.38 16.37
N LYS A 568 13.41 -18.37 16.00
CA LYS A 568 13.77 -19.36 14.98
C LYS A 568 14.13 -18.73 13.63
N LEU A 569 13.35 -17.74 13.18
CA LEU A 569 13.63 -17.06 11.91
C LEU A 569 14.92 -16.25 12.02
N VAL A 570 15.07 -15.46 13.08
CA VAL A 570 16.25 -14.64 13.35
C VAL A 570 17.50 -15.52 13.44
N ASP A 571 17.44 -16.64 14.16
CA ASP A 571 18.54 -17.59 14.28
C ASP A 571 18.90 -18.23 12.94
N ALA A 572 17.90 -18.59 12.13
CA ALA A 572 18.16 -19.17 10.81
C ALA A 572 18.88 -18.17 9.90
N VAL A 573 18.46 -16.92 9.89
CA VAL A 573 19.08 -15.83 9.11
C VAL A 573 20.45 -15.47 9.71
N GLY A 574 20.56 -15.39 11.04
CA GLY A 574 21.77 -15.01 11.76
C GLY A 574 22.98 -15.93 11.56
N GLN A 575 22.76 -17.15 11.00
CA GLN A 575 23.85 -18.03 10.59
C GLN A 575 24.63 -17.51 9.38
N PHE A 576 24.06 -16.60 8.60
CA PHE A 576 24.58 -16.13 7.32
C PHE A 576 24.81 -14.64 7.24
N THR A 577 24.04 -13.84 7.96
CA THR A 577 24.18 -12.38 8.01
C THR A 577 24.17 -11.90 9.45
N ARG A 578 24.66 -10.68 9.68
CA ARG A 578 24.77 -10.11 11.02
C ARG A 578 23.75 -9.00 11.19
N ALA A 579 23.09 -9.01 12.34
CA ALA A 579 22.23 -7.93 12.77
C ALA A 579 23.07 -6.73 13.26
N ASP A 580 22.59 -5.53 13.00
CA ASP A 580 23.03 -4.35 13.74
C ASP A 580 22.52 -4.44 15.17
N VAL A 581 23.24 -3.85 16.14
CA VAL A 581 22.90 -3.98 17.56
C VAL A 581 22.31 -2.66 18.04
N ALA A 582 21.10 -2.72 18.56
CA ALA A 582 20.41 -1.61 19.20
C ALA A 582 19.58 -2.08 20.40
N PRO A 583 19.15 -1.18 21.30
CA PRO A 583 18.19 -1.53 22.34
C PRO A 583 16.86 -2.02 21.76
N GLU A 584 16.11 -2.73 22.58
CA GLU A 584 14.74 -3.10 22.27
C GLU A 584 13.92 -1.89 21.79
N MET A 585 13.07 -2.09 20.78
CA MET A 585 12.23 -1.07 20.15
C MET A 585 13.01 0.06 19.45
N VAL A 586 14.27 -0.16 19.12
CA VAL A 586 15.07 0.75 18.28
C VAL A 586 15.46 0.04 17.01
N GLN A 587 15.10 0.63 15.88
CA GLN A 587 15.54 0.21 14.57
C GLN A 587 16.71 1.08 14.10
N VAL A 588 17.72 0.43 13.53
CA VAL A 588 18.89 1.07 12.94
C VAL A 588 18.95 0.70 11.47
N ILE A 589 19.05 1.70 10.58
CA ILE A 589 19.06 1.48 9.12
C ILE A 589 20.28 2.22 8.54
N PRO A 590 21.38 1.49 8.27
CA PRO A 590 22.59 2.08 7.70
C PRO A 590 22.52 2.15 6.18
N TYR A 591 23.05 3.25 5.64
CA TYR A 591 23.25 3.49 4.21
C TYR A 591 24.62 4.07 3.96
N THR A 592 25.15 3.83 2.76
CA THR A 592 26.28 4.61 2.24
C THR A 592 25.77 5.73 1.32
N SER A 593 26.45 6.87 1.33
CA SER A 593 26.23 7.96 0.38
C SER A 593 27.61 8.50 -0.05
N GLY A 594 28.12 7.98 -1.16
CA GLY A 594 29.50 8.20 -1.55
C GLY A 594 30.48 7.68 -0.49
N GLU A 595 31.32 8.55 0.05
CA GLU A 595 32.25 8.19 1.12
C GLU A 595 31.65 8.34 2.54
N SER A 596 30.39 8.72 2.67
CA SER A 596 29.72 8.91 3.95
C SER A 596 28.91 7.68 4.34
N LEU A 597 28.78 7.45 5.63
CA LEU A 597 27.79 6.51 6.20
C LEU A 597 26.67 7.32 6.83
N VAL A 598 25.45 6.99 6.50
CA VAL A 598 24.23 7.59 7.06
C VAL A 598 23.46 6.51 7.80
N VAL A 599 23.18 6.73 9.07
CA VAL A 599 22.53 5.75 9.93
C VAL A 599 21.25 6.36 10.49
N HIS A 600 20.10 5.92 9.97
CA HIS A 600 18.82 6.30 10.57
C HIS A 600 18.55 5.47 11.81
N ILE A 601 18.05 6.13 12.86
CA ILE A 601 17.77 5.53 14.17
C ILE A 601 16.35 5.89 14.54
N LEU A 602 15.46 4.90 14.60
CA LEU A 602 14.03 5.07 14.86
C LEU A 602 13.64 4.43 16.19
N ASN A 603 12.80 5.12 16.94
CA ASN A 603 12.25 4.62 18.19
C ASN A 603 10.80 4.15 17.99
N TYR A 604 10.52 2.88 18.25
CA TYR A 604 9.19 2.30 18.18
C TYR A 604 8.52 2.14 19.56
N GLY A 605 9.15 2.62 20.61
CA GLY A 605 8.68 2.48 22.00
C GLY A 605 7.60 3.51 22.36
N PHE A 606 6.41 3.40 21.76
CA PHE A 606 5.26 4.26 22.08
C PHE A 606 4.40 3.62 23.17
N GLN A 607 4.29 4.30 24.31
CA GLN A 607 3.50 3.86 25.48
C GLN A 607 2.88 5.05 26.20
N ASN A 608 1.70 4.89 26.75
CA ASN A 608 1.01 5.93 27.51
C ASN A 608 0.89 7.26 26.76
N GLN A 609 0.58 7.19 25.45
CA GLN A 609 0.40 8.34 24.57
C GLN A 609 1.67 9.17 24.29
N GLU A 610 2.86 8.56 24.46
CA GLU A 610 4.13 9.20 24.14
C GLU A 610 5.20 8.19 23.71
N PHE A 611 6.19 8.64 22.95
CA PHE A 611 7.40 7.87 22.70
C PHE A 611 8.32 7.93 23.92
N LEU A 612 8.71 6.77 24.43
CA LEU A 612 9.64 6.67 25.55
C LEU A 612 11.03 7.10 25.11
N GLU A 613 11.46 8.25 25.57
CA GLU A 613 12.81 8.76 25.29
C GLU A 613 13.88 7.79 25.77
N LYS A 614 14.80 7.42 24.89
CA LYS A 614 15.98 6.61 25.22
C LYS A 614 17.20 7.48 25.32
N LYS A 615 18.05 7.23 26.33
CA LYS A 615 19.23 8.08 26.67
C LYS A 615 20.48 7.23 26.79
N ASP A 616 21.61 7.80 26.34
CA ASP A 616 22.96 7.29 26.55
C ASP A 616 23.11 5.79 26.27
N PHE A 617 22.55 5.34 25.12
CA PHE A 617 22.63 3.94 24.74
C PHE A 617 23.59 3.73 23.56
N GLN A 618 24.22 2.56 23.54
CA GLN A 618 25.12 2.17 22.45
C GLN A 618 24.37 1.49 21.33
N ILE A 619 24.83 1.78 20.11
CA ILE A 619 24.48 1.01 18.91
C ILE A 619 25.76 0.50 18.24
N GLN A 620 25.63 -0.61 17.50
CA GLN A 620 26.69 -1.16 16.66
C GLN A 620 26.13 -1.34 15.25
N VAL A 621 26.86 -0.83 14.27
CA VAL A 621 26.44 -0.81 12.88
C VAL A 621 27.49 -1.48 12.04
N HIS A 622 27.05 -2.40 11.18
CA HIS A 622 27.91 -3.01 10.20
C HIS A 622 28.14 -2.04 9.03
N ILE A 623 29.38 -1.89 8.62
CA ILE A 623 29.79 -1.06 7.50
C ILE A 623 30.24 -1.96 6.34
N PRO A 624 30.04 -1.51 5.09
CA PRO A 624 30.48 -2.27 3.92
C PRO A 624 31.97 -2.53 3.91
N ASP A 625 32.37 -3.64 3.32
CA ASP A 625 33.78 -3.99 3.13
C ASP A 625 34.52 -2.88 2.36
N GLY A 626 35.67 -2.46 2.90
CA GLY A 626 36.49 -1.42 2.30
C GLY A 626 36.03 0.01 2.60
N PHE A 627 34.97 0.21 3.39
CA PHE A 627 34.61 1.55 3.87
C PHE A 627 35.64 2.05 4.88
N SER A 628 36.27 3.20 4.60
CA SER A 628 37.25 3.82 5.51
C SER A 628 36.57 4.82 6.45
N THR A 629 36.91 4.74 7.73
CA THR A 629 36.50 5.72 8.75
C THR A 629 37.61 6.70 9.11
N ASP A 630 38.80 6.56 8.50
CA ASP A 630 39.96 7.38 8.82
C ASP A 630 39.71 8.86 8.56
N GLY A 631 39.97 9.68 9.58
CA GLY A 631 39.80 11.13 9.51
C GLY A 631 38.34 11.61 9.49
N LYS A 632 37.36 10.71 9.61
CA LYS A 632 35.95 11.07 9.61
C LYS A 632 35.45 11.45 11.00
N THR A 633 34.41 12.27 11.00
CA THR A 633 33.71 12.71 12.21
C THR A 633 32.27 12.20 12.16
N LEU A 634 31.81 11.63 13.26
CA LEU A 634 30.43 11.22 13.42
C LEU A 634 29.63 12.33 14.10
N LYS A 635 28.57 12.77 13.43
CA LYS A 635 27.60 13.71 14.00
C LYS A 635 26.21 13.09 14.05
N ILE A 636 25.43 13.41 15.06
CA ILE A 636 24.00 13.06 15.15
C ILE A 636 23.19 14.33 14.92
N VAL A 637 22.22 14.25 14.05
CA VAL A 637 21.23 15.28 13.71
C VAL A 637 19.82 14.73 13.91
N SER A 638 18.85 15.58 14.24
CA SER A 638 17.48 15.18 14.54
C SER A 638 16.51 16.31 14.26
N PRO A 639 15.24 16.03 13.89
CA PRO A 639 14.19 17.04 13.91
C PRO A 639 13.80 17.49 15.33
N GLU A 640 14.23 16.78 16.35
CA GLU A 640 13.79 16.95 17.76
C GLU A 640 14.75 17.75 18.61
N PHE A 641 15.89 18.15 18.05
CA PHE A 641 16.81 19.09 18.67
C PHE A 641 17.54 19.95 17.64
N ASP A 642 17.95 21.14 18.05
CA ASP A 642 18.70 22.05 17.20
C ASP A 642 20.17 21.68 17.10
N GLY A 643 20.73 21.86 15.90
CA GLY A 643 22.16 21.73 15.64
C GLY A 643 22.62 20.30 15.42
N GLU A 644 23.93 20.09 15.60
CA GLU A 644 24.61 18.83 15.40
C GLU A 644 25.30 18.40 16.71
N LYS A 645 25.16 17.14 17.07
CA LYS A 645 25.88 16.56 18.22
C LYS A 645 27.02 15.71 17.70
N ILE A 646 28.27 16.14 17.90
CA ILE A 646 29.44 15.33 17.58
C ILE A 646 29.59 14.25 18.64
N VAL A 647 29.72 13.01 18.23
CA VAL A 647 29.88 11.85 19.09
C VAL A 647 31.14 11.07 18.71
N GLU A 648 31.80 10.51 19.72
CA GLU A 648 32.91 9.60 19.50
C GLU A 648 32.40 8.24 19.04
N PHE A 649 33.15 7.60 18.16
CA PHE A 649 32.89 6.24 17.73
C PHE A 649 34.15 5.38 17.82
N GLN A 650 33.95 4.08 17.86
CA GLN A 650 35.00 3.08 17.83
C GLN A 650 34.76 2.16 16.64
N GLN A 651 35.80 1.79 15.92
CA GLN A 651 35.74 0.79 14.86
C GLN A 651 36.47 -0.48 15.29
N SER A 652 35.82 -1.63 15.05
CA SER A 652 36.41 -2.95 15.22
C SER A 652 36.07 -3.79 14.00
N GLY A 653 37.04 -3.99 13.10
CA GLY A 653 36.79 -4.60 11.80
C GLY A 653 35.73 -3.79 10.99
N ASN A 654 34.70 -4.48 10.57
CA ASN A 654 33.59 -3.89 9.80
C ASN A 654 32.42 -3.41 10.69
N VAL A 655 32.66 -3.14 11.97
CA VAL A 655 31.65 -2.65 12.90
C VAL A 655 32.08 -1.32 13.48
N ILE A 656 31.22 -0.33 13.43
CA ILE A 656 31.33 0.91 14.21
C ILE A 656 30.38 0.86 15.41
N SER A 657 30.86 1.37 16.53
CA SER A 657 30.07 1.47 17.77
C SER A 657 30.08 2.91 18.27
N PHE A 658 28.95 3.45 18.66
CA PHE A 658 28.84 4.78 19.22
C PHE A 658 27.65 4.91 20.17
N THR A 659 27.67 5.94 21.01
CA THR A 659 26.59 6.24 21.96
C THR A 659 25.66 7.27 21.36
N VAL A 660 24.36 6.95 21.34
CA VAL A 660 23.29 7.91 21.01
C VAL A 660 22.88 8.63 22.27
N PRO A 661 23.07 9.98 22.39
CA PRO A 661 22.81 10.69 23.62
C PRO A 661 21.34 10.72 24.03
N THR A 662 20.47 10.94 23.04
CA THR A 662 19.01 10.96 23.24
C THR A 662 18.32 10.57 21.94
N LEU A 663 17.27 9.78 22.03
CA LEU A 663 16.40 9.43 20.91
C LEU A 663 14.95 9.49 21.40
N ARG A 664 14.15 10.32 20.77
CA ARG A 664 12.72 10.34 21.04
C ARG A 664 11.94 9.62 19.93
N ILE A 665 12.03 10.08 18.69
CA ILE A 665 11.39 9.44 17.54
C ILE A 665 12.43 9.10 16.48
N TRP A 666 13.23 10.09 16.04
CA TRP A 666 14.13 9.93 14.89
C TRP A 666 15.42 10.73 15.01
N ASP A 667 16.52 10.04 14.97
CA ASP A 667 17.85 10.60 14.84
C ASP A 667 18.55 10.06 13.59
N VAL A 668 19.52 10.82 13.08
CA VAL A 668 20.38 10.36 11.98
C VAL A 668 21.84 10.59 12.31
N GLY A 669 22.61 9.51 12.37
CA GLY A 669 24.06 9.53 12.46
C GLY A 669 24.68 9.72 11.07
N ILE A 670 25.58 10.70 10.92
CA ILE A 670 26.30 10.96 9.67
C ILE A 670 27.80 10.90 9.98
N LEU A 671 28.47 9.92 9.38
CA LEU A 671 29.91 9.73 9.44
C LEU A 671 30.52 10.21 8.11
N LYS A 672 31.21 11.38 8.14
CA LYS A 672 31.82 11.98 6.95
C LYS A 672 33.13 12.68 7.24
#